data_674fd1d37a7c99c4c25fa965679b7c98
#
_entry.id   674fd1d37a7c99c4c25fa965679b7c98
#
_cell.length_a   1.000
_cell.length_b   1.000
_cell.length_c   1.000
_cell.angle_alpha   90.00
_cell.angle_beta   90.00
_cell.angle_gamma   90.00
#
_symmetry.space_group_name_H-M   'P 1'
#
loop_
_entity.id
_entity.type
_entity.pdbx_description
1 polymer ?
#
loop_
_entity_poly.entity_id
_entity_poly.type
_entity_poly.pdbx_seq_one_letter_code
_entity_poly.pdbx_strand_id
1 'polypeptide(L)'
;MKEGERMEHTFEKRKKVIYDLICDDLYVPMKLKEIAMLLQIPREQRNELKEVLEALEADGKIYVSKKGKYVKGQPQYLKGIFQANLRGFGFVLREDEEDVFIPEENINGAFQGDEVEFLITKSPEGRRKEGKIVRVVSHGTTKVIGLYEKSKSFGFVRPDNQRFLKDIYIPAGKEKGAMTGHKVVVELTSYGGENMKPEGKVVEIIGHINDPGTDIMSIVKGYDMPVEFPEKVLNQAERVGKDVSEADMAGRMDLRDWQMVTIDGEDAKDLDDAVSLTEVENGWKLGVHIADVTNYVQEKSALDREALKRGTSVYLADRVIPMLPHKLSNGICSLNAGENRLALSCIMTVDKQGEIVDHVIAETVIRVDQRMSYTSVAKILEAQDEQERQKYEKLVPMFEQMAEVSGLLRERRKKRGAIDFDFPETKMILDEQGRPVELKPYERNVATKMIEDFMLAANETVAEEYFWREIPFLYRTHEAPEEDKVKKLSTFINNFGYHIHMGNEIRPKEIQKLLEKVEGTPQEALISRLALRSMKQARYTPENAGHFGLAAQYYTHFTSPIRRYPDLQIHRIIKENLRGRLSDDRMAHYEKILQEVATQSSEMERRAEEAERETVKLKKVEYMQDRIGEEFEGVISGITKWGAYVELPNTIEGLVHVVNMKDDHYEYREEQYELVGEHFRNVYKLGQRVRVRVLGADRLQRTIDFEFCEENE
;
A
#
# COMPACT_ATOMS: atom_id res chain seq x y z
N MET A 1 -7.69 44.33 16.16
CA MET A 1 -8.65 43.31 15.73
C MET A 1 -9.95 43.91 15.17
N LYS A 2 -10.60 44.88 15.77
CA LYS A 2 -11.89 45.44 15.27
C LYS A 2 -11.86 46.25 13.96
N GLU A 3 -10.76 46.84 13.56
CA GLU A 3 -10.65 47.63 12.32
C GLU A 3 -10.41 46.75 11.08
N GLY A 4 -9.59 45.72 11.19
CA GLY A 4 -9.35 44.76 10.11
C GLY A 4 -10.60 43.95 9.72
N GLU A 5 -11.34 43.44 10.70
CA GLU A 5 -12.60 42.71 10.48
C GLU A 5 -13.69 43.60 9.84
N ARG A 6 -13.70 44.89 10.15
CA ARG A 6 -14.64 45.86 9.57
C ARG A 6 -14.30 46.21 8.11
N MET A 7 -13.02 46.25 7.76
CA MET A 7 -12.55 46.45 6.37
C MET A 7 -12.82 45.25 5.50
N GLU A 8 -12.54 44.05 6.00
CA GLU A 8 -12.78 42.79 5.30
C GLU A 8 -14.28 42.57 5.01
N HIS A 9 -15.15 42.81 5.99
CA HIS A 9 -16.60 42.73 5.82
C HIS A 9 -17.14 43.79 4.82
N THR A 10 -16.49 44.96 4.70
CA THR A 10 -16.85 45.98 3.72
C THR A 10 -16.39 45.62 2.32
N PHE A 11 -15.22 45.01 2.18
CA PHE A 11 -14.68 44.52 0.91
C PHE A 11 -15.55 43.40 0.32
N GLU A 12 -15.93 42.40 1.11
CA GLU A 12 -16.82 41.32 0.69
C GLU A 12 -18.22 41.79 0.27
N LYS A 13 -18.76 42.81 0.96
CA LYS A 13 -20.02 43.45 0.53
C LYS A 13 -19.89 44.10 -0.84
N ARG A 14 -18.80 44.84 -1.08
CA ARG A 14 -18.51 45.47 -2.38
C ARG A 14 -18.34 44.47 -3.46
N LYS A 15 -17.61 43.36 -3.18
CA LYS A 15 -17.42 42.24 -4.08
C LYS A 15 -18.73 41.60 -4.51
N LYS A 16 -19.65 41.44 -3.56
CA LYS A 16 -20.99 40.91 -3.84
C LYS A 16 -21.80 41.87 -4.74
N VAL A 17 -21.85 43.16 -4.45
CA VAL A 17 -22.60 44.15 -5.23
C VAL A 17 -22.10 44.22 -6.68
N ILE A 18 -20.76 44.22 -6.88
CA ILE A 18 -20.16 44.26 -8.21
C ILE A 18 -20.42 42.96 -8.99
N TYR A 19 -20.37 41.82 -8.30
CA TYR A 19 -20.68 40.55 -8.89
C TYR A 19 -22.15 40.45 -9.31
N ASP A 20 -23.06 40.85 -8.43
CA ASP A 20 -24.51 40.88 -8.73
C ASP A 20 -24.83 41.78 -9.93
N LEU A 21 -24.14 42.94 -10.04
CA LEU A 21 -24.26 43.82 -11.19
C LEU A 21 -23.80 43.17 -12.49
N ILE A 22 -22.67 42.46 -12.48
CA ILE A 22 -22.11 41.78 -13.68
C ILE A 22 -22.95 40.56 -14.05
N CYS A 23 -23.68 39.99 -13.09
CA CYS A 23 -24.55 38.84 -13.30
C CYS A 23 -25.97 39.21 -13.72
N ASP A 24 -26.36 40.50 -13.66
CA ASP A 24 -27.67 40.99 -14.07
C ASP A 24 -27.90 40.73 -15.57
N ASP A 25 -29.13 40.31 -15.92
CA ASP A 25 -29.52 39.99 -17.30
C ASP A 25 -29.46 41.19 -18.23
N LEU A 26 -29.55 42.40 -17.70
CA LEU A 26 -29.45 43.66 -18.43
C LEU A 26 -28.01 44.22 -18.51
N TYR A 27 -27.04 43.52 -17.89
CA TYR A 27 -25.66 43.98 -17.88
C TYR A 27 -25.02 43.85 -19.28
N VAL A 28 -24.55 44.97 -19.78
CA VAL A 28 -23.72 45.00 -21.01
C VAL A 28 -22.25 45.02 -20.62
N PRO A 29 -21.38 44.13 -21.19
CA PRO A 29 -19.97 44.11 -20.83
C PRO A 29 -19.30 45.51 -20.90
N MET A 30 -18.71 45.93 -19.77
CA MET A 30 -18.17 47.27 -19.55
C MET A 30 -16.68 47.19 -19.18
N LYS A 31 -15.94 48.30 -19.48
CA LYS A 31 -14.59 48.52 -18.96
C LYS A 31 -14.64 49.09 -17.53
N LEU A 32 -13.54 48.95 -16.78
CA LEU A 32 -13.43 49.50 -15.42
C LEU A 32 -13.95 50.95 -15.29
N LYS A 33 -13.60 51.83 -16.26
CA LYS A 33 -14.06 53.24 -16.27
C LYS A 33 -15.57 53.35 -16.45
N GLU A 34 -16.18 52.46 -17.23
CA GLU A 34 -17.62 52.45 -17.50
C GLU A 34 -18.40 51.94 -16.26
N ILE A 35 -17.88 50.89 -15.58
CA ILE A 35 -18.43 50.37 -14.31
C ILE A 35 -18.31 51.45 -13.23
N ALA A 36 -17.18 52.14 -13.14
CA ALA A 36 -16.99 53.21 -12.18
C ALA A 36 -17.96 54.39 -12.41
N MET A 37 -18.28 54.71 -13.67
CA MET A 37 -19.30 55.74 -13.99
C MET A 37 -20.70 55.24 -13.63
N LEU A 38 -21.05 54.04 -13.97
CA LEU A 38 -22.37 53.45 -13.67
C LEU A 38 -22.63 53.45 -12.15
N LEU A 39 -21.64 53.10 -11.36
CA LEU A 39 -21.72 53.01 -9.89
C LEU A 39 -21.41 54.36 -9.22
N GLN A 40 -21.19 55.46 -9.98
CA GLN A 40 -20.84 56.77 -9.50
C GLN A 40 -19.64 56.81 -8.53
N ILE A 41 -18.63 55.95 -8.80
CA ILE A 41 -17.43 55.83 -7.95
C ILE A 41 -16.46 56.98 -8.26
N PRO A 42 -16.08 57.82 -7.23
CA PRO A 42 -15.12 58.90 -7.38
C PRO A 42 -13.76 58.42 -7.91
N ARG A 43 -13.00 59.35 -8.56
CA ARG A 43 -11.69 58.97 -9.14
C ARG A 43 -10.71 58.42 -8.11
N GLU A 44 -10.78 58.89 -6.88
CA GLU A 44 -9.92 58.49 -5.74
C GLU A 44 -10.17 57.03 -5.30
N GLN A 45 -11.40 56.52 -5.48
CA GLN A 45 -11.79 55.15 -5.06
C GLN A 45 -11.76 54.15 -6.20
N ARG A 46 -11.27 54.49 -7.40
CA ARG A 46 -11.21 53.59 -8.54
C ARG A 46 -10.18 52.49 -8.37
N ASN A 47 -9.16 52.71 -7.53
CA ASN A 47 -8.21 51.63 -7.18
C ASN A 47 -8.88 50.55 -6.34
N GLU A 48 -9.77 50.89 -5.42
CA GLU A 48 -10.55 49.89 -4.67
C GLU A 48 -11.48 49.10 -5.56
N LEU A 49 -12.14 49.75 -6.56
CA LEU A 49 -12.93 49.01 -7.56
C LEU A 49 -12.06 48.04 -8.37
N LYS A 50 -10.84 48.45 -8.73
CA LYS A 50 -9.90 47.60 -9.46
C LYS A 50 -9.51 46.37 -8.63
N GLU A 51 -9.18 46.54 -7.36
CA GLU A 51 -8.88 45.47 -6.43
C GLU A 51 -10.05 44.49 -6.26
N VAL A 52 -11.27 44.98 -6.19
CA VAL A 52 -12.47 44.12 -6.13
C VAL A 52 -12.68 43.33 -7.42
N LEU A 53 -12.49 43.96 -8.59
CA LEU A 53 -12.61 43.29 -9.88
C LEU A 53 -11.50 42.25 -10.08
N GLU A 54 -10.26 42.56 -9.70
CA GLU A 54 -9.13 41.60 -9.74
C GLU A 54 -9.40 40.41 -8.78
N ALA A 55 -9.95 40.65 -7.61
CA ALA A 55 -10.34 39.59 -6.70
C ALA A 55 -11.48 38.71 -7.26
N LEU A 56 -12.48 39.30 -7.93
CA LEU A 56 -13.54 38.54 -8.59
C LEU A 56 -13.02 37.76 -9.80
N GLU A 57 -12.02 38.28 -10.51
CA GLU A 57 -11.33 37.56 -11.61
C GLU A 57 -10.48 36.40 -11.09
N ALA A 58 -9.72 36.63 -10.01
CA ALA A 58 -8.97 35.59 -9.31
C ALA A 58 -9.88 34.46 -8.75
N ASP A 59 -11.09 34.81 -8.30
CA ASP A 59 -12.13 33.84 -7.90
C ASP A 59 -12.79 33.12 -9.10
N GLY A 60 -12.43 33.45 -10.33
CA GLY A 60 -13.05 32.87 -11.54
C GLY A 60 -14.51 33.29 -11.75
N LYS A 61 -15.02 34.25 -10.99
CA LYS A 61 -16.41 34.74 -11.07
C LYS A 61 -16.66 35.65 -12.26
N ILE A 62 -15.64 36.36 -12.70
CA ILE A 62 -15.67 37.23 -13.88
C ILE A 62 -14.38 37.03 -14.69
N TYR A 63 -14.36 37.42 -15.93
CA TYR A 63 -13.14 37.46 -16.76
C TYR A 63 -13.09 38.72 -17.63
N VAL A 64 -11.88 39.11 -18.02
CA VAL A 64 -11.66 40.25 -18.91
C VAL A 64 -11.63 39.77 -20.36
N SER A 65 -12.54 40.24 -21.19
CA SER A 65 -12.58 39.94 -22.62
C SER A 65 -11.40 40.55 -23.36
N LYS A 66 -11.09 40.06 -24.60
CA LYS A 66 -10.04 40.63 -25.47
C LYS A 66 -10.17 42.14 -25.72
N LYS A 67 -11.35 42.73 -25.52
CA LYS A 67 -11.62 44.16 -25.64
C LYS A 67 -11.45 44.94 -24.32
N GLY A 68 -10.95 44.27 -23.24
CA GLY A 68 -10.76 44.88 -21.91
C GLY A 68 -12.06 45.13 -21.16
N LYS A 69 -13.13 44.37 -21.44
CA LYS A 69 -14.42 44.46 -20.78
C LYS A 69 -14.64 43.30 -19.82
N TYR A 70 -15.19 43.59 -18.65
CA TYR A 70 -15.54 42.59 -17.64
C TYR A 70 -16.82 41.87 -18.02
N VAL A 71 -16.81 40.54 -17.94
CA VAL A 71 -17.90 39.65 -18.31
C VAL A 71 -18.06 38.62 -17.22
N LYS A 72 -19.30 38.13 -17.00
CA LYS A 72 -19.55 37.00 -16.11
C LYS A 72 -18.70 35.80 -16.48
N GLY A 73 -17.95 35.30 -15.53
CA GLY A 73 -17.17 34.07 -15.70
C GLY A 73 -18.08 32.87 -15.92
N GLN A 74 -17.75 32.03 -16.89
CA GLN A 74 -18.37 30.70 -16.89
C GLN A 74 -17.74 29.90 -15.76
N PRO A 75 -18.52 29.20 -14.95
CA PRO A 75 -17.97 28.34 -13.91
C PRO A 75 -17.03 27.32 -14.56
N GLN A 76 -15.77 27.29 -14.15
CA GLN A 76 -14.81 26.29 -14.62
C GLN A 76 -15.11 25.00 -13.84
N TYR A 77 -15.83 24.08 -14.48
CA TYR A 77 -16.08 22.77 -13.92
C TYR A 77 -14.80 21.93 -14.02
N LEU A 78 -14.33 21.48 -12.87
CA LEU A 78 -13.19 20.59 -12.74
C LEU A 78 -13.68 19.16 -12.50
N LYS A 79 -12.87 18.18 -12.87
CA LYS A 79 -13.16 16.77 -12.64
C LYS A 79 -12.18 16.17 -11.63
N GLY A 80 -12.64 15.17 -10.90
CA GLY A 80 -11.81 14.38 -10.00
C GLY A 80 -12.61 13.26 -9.34
N ILE A 81 -11.93 12.45 -8.54
CA ILE A 81 -12.52 11.31 -7.83
C ILE A 81 -12.89 11.73 -6.40
N PHE A 82 -14.15 11.57 -6.03
CA PHE A 82 -14.63 11.89 -4.70
C PHE A 82 -14.24 10.82 -3.69
N GLN A 83 -13.61 11.23 -2.61
CA GLN A 83 -13.28 10.40 -1.46
C GLN A 83 -14.03 10.87 -0.23
N ALA A 84 -14.97 10.07 0.25
CA ALA A 84 -15.76 10.36 1.44
C ALA A 84 -14.94 10.17 2.73
N ASN A 85 -15.26 10.98 3.74
CA ASN A 85 -14.72 10.86 5.10
C ASN A 85 -15.82 10.48 6.09
N LEU A 86 -15.47 9.71 7.12
CA LEU A 86 -16.38 9.24 8.18
C LEU A 86 -17.16 10.34 8.91
N ARG A 87 -16.69 11.58 8.84
CA ARG A 87 -17.30 12.76 9.49
C ARG A 87 -18.30 13.52 8.61
N GLY A 88 -18.69 12.93 7.48
CA GLY A 88 -19.66 13.53 6.60
C GLY A 88 -19.10 14.48 5.54
N PHE A 89 -17.86 14.91 5.61
CA PHE A 89 -17.18 15.67 4.54
C PHE A 89 -16.41 14.74 3.60
N GLY A 90 -15.80 15.28 2.54
CA GLY A 90 -14.93 14.51 1.64
C GLY A 90 -13.87 15.36 0.96
N PHE A 91 -13.13 14.72 0.06
CA PHE A 91 -12.12 15.35 -0.78
C PHE A 91 -12.35 14.93 -2.23
N VAL A 92 -12.04 15.82 -3.16
CA VAL A 92 -11.92 15.43 -4.56
C VAL A 92 -10.44 15.34 -4.89
N LEU A 93 -10.01 14.11 -5.20
CA LEU A 93 -8.65 13.80 -5.61
C LEU A 93 -8.47 14.19 -7.09
N ARG A 94 -7.34 14.78 -7.42
CA ARG A 94 -6.95 15.19 -8.78
C ARG A 94 -5.56 14.69 -9.09
N GLU A 95 -5.37 14.19 -10.31
CA GLU A 95 -4.03 13.82 -10.78
C GLU A 95 -3.15 15.09 -10.85
N ASP A 96 -1.97 15.03 -10.23
CA ASP A 96 -0.93 16.08 -10.21
C ASP A 96 -1.33 17.45 -9.59
N GLU A 97 -2.44 17.51 -8.86
CA GLU A 97 -2.88 18.73 -8.17
C GLU A 97 -3.27 18.46 -6.69
N GLU A 98 -3.38 19.54 -5.89
CA GLU A 98 -3.85 19.45 -4.51
C GLU A 98 -5.31 19.00 -4.41
N ASP A 99 -5.60 18.11 -3.46
CA ASP A 99 -6.94 17.65 -3.13
C ASP A 99 -7.83 18.81 -2.67
N VAL A 100 -9.07 18.82 -3.16
CA VAL A 100 -10.04 19.87 -2.83
C VAL A 100 -10.99 19.36 -1.75
N PHE A 101 -11.07 20.10 -0.63
CA PHE A 101 -11.98 19.80 0.47
C PHE A 101 -13.43 20.08 0.09
N ILE A 102 -14.33 19.12 0.36
CA ILE A 102 -15.76 19.23 0.09
C ILE A 102 -16.52 19.12 1.42
N PRO A 103 -17.11 20.22 1.92
CA PRO A 103 -17.97 20.20 3.09
C PRO A 103 -19.20 19.29 2.88
N GLU A 104 -19.78 18.78 3.96
CA GLU A 104 -20.91 17.88 3.94
C GLU A 104 -22.09 18.41 3.10
N GLU A 105 -22.43 19.68 3.26
CA GLU A 105 -23.49 20.36 2.52
C GLU A 105 -23.22 20.50 1.01
N ASN A 106 -21.99 20.30 0.57
CA ASN A 106 -21.53 20.47 -0.82
C ASN A 106 -21.28 19.15 -1.56
N ILE A 107 -21.52 17.98 -0.93
CA ILE A 107 -21.27 16.65 -1.52
C ILE A 107 -22.27 16.31 -2.65
N ASN A 108 -23.46 16.87 -2.62
CA ASN A 108 -24.47 16.72 -3.66
C ASN A 108 -24.75 15.25 -4.07
N GLY A 109 -24.84 14.36 -3.09
CA GLY A 109 -25.18 12.94 -3.30
C GLY A 109 -24.07 12.08 -3.89
N ALA A 110 -22.83 12.58 -3.99
CA ALA A 110 -21.69 11.78 -4.45
C ALA A 110 -21.32 10.71 -3.41
N PHE A 111 -20.93 9.55 -3.91
CA PHE A 111 -20.48 8.39 -3.14
C PHE A 111 -18.97 8.21 -3.24
N GLN A 112 -18.43 7.40 -2.33
CA GLN A 112 -17.03 7.00 -2.34
C GLN A 112 -16.62 6.45 -3.72
N GLY A 113 -15.58 7.05 -4.31
CA GLY A 113 -15.01 6.62 -5.58
C GLY A 113 -15.72 7.17 -6.82
N ASP A 114 -16.74 8.03 -6.67
CA ASP A 114 -17.43 8.64 -7.80
C ASP A 114 -16.56 9.64 -8.55
N GLU A 115 -16.59 9.57 -9.88
CA GLU A 115 -16.06 10.65 -10.71
C GLU A 115 -17.07 11.81 -10.68
N VAL A 116 -16.61 12.98 -10.27
CA VAL A 116 -17.47 14.15 -10.07
C VAL A 116 -16.98 15.36 -10.85
N GLU A 117 -17.92 16.19 -11.27
CA GLU A 117 -17.65 17.56 -11.66
C GLU A 117 -17.92 18.48 -10.47
N PHE A 118 -16.98 19.35 -10.17
CA PHE A 118 -17.02 20.23 -9.03
C PHE A 118 -16.52 21.64 -9.37
N LEU A 119 -16.83 22.59 -8.49
CA LEU A 119 -16.37 23.98 -8.54
C LEU A 119 -15.55 24.26 -7.29
N ILE A 120 -14.48 25.05 -7.43
CA ILE A 120 -13.77 25.62 -6.27
C ILE A 120 -14.60 26.82 -5.78
N THR A 121 -15.00 26.78 -4.51
CA THR A 121 -15.80 27.82 -3.87
C THR A 121 -14.97 28.79 -3.06
N LYS A 122 -13.84 28.31 -2.48
CA LYS A 122 -12.89 29.13 -1.72
C LYS A 122 -11.47 28.66 -2.01
N SER A 123 -10.56 29.61 -2.21
CA SER A 123 -9.13 29.38 -2.41
C SER A 123 -8.31 30.35 -1.53
N PRO A 124 -8.31 30.17 -0.17
CA PRO A 124 -7.56 31.04 0.72
C PRO A 124 -6.06 30.76 0.61
N GLU A 125 -5.22 31.82 0.60
CA GLU A 125 -3.77 31.69 0.63
C GLU A 125 -3.31 30.86 1.84
N GLY A 126 -2.47 29.85 1.62
CA GLY A 126 -1.90 28.98 2.67
C GLY A 126 -2.87 27.99 3.33
N ARG A 127 -4.10 27.83 2.81
CA ARG A 127 -5.08 26.83 3.27
C ARG A 127 -5.59 26.00 2.09
N ARG A 128 -6.11 24.80 2.41
CA ARG A 128 -6.71 23.91 1.39
C ARG A 128 -7.88 24.59 0.68
N LYS A 129 -7.97 24.37 -0.63
CA LYS A 129 -9.09 24.81 -1.45
C LYS A 129 -10.37 24.12 -1.01
N GLU A 130 -11.48 24.84 -0.93
CA GLU A 130 -12.81 24.27 -0.71
C GLU A 130 -13.59 24.22 -2.03
N GLY A 131 -14.39 23.18 -2.21
CA GLY A 131 -15.19 22.98 -3.42
C GLY A 131 -16.63 22.57 -3.14
N LYS A 132 -17.41 22.55 -4.22
CA LYS A 132 -18.78 22.03 -4.25
C LYS A 132 -18.94 21.09 -5.43
N ILE A 133 -19.44 19.89 -5.19
CA ILE A 133 -19.78 18.96 -6.26
C ILE A 133 -21.04 19.47 -6.96
N VAL A 134 -20.96 19.58 -8.28
CA VAL A 134 -22.06 20.01 -9.14
C VAL A 134 -22.87 18.82 -9.61
N ARG A 135 -22.21 17.78 -10.06
CA ARG A 135 -22.84 16.52 -10.46
C ARG A 135 -21.89 15.34 -10.38
N VAL A 136 -22.45 14.15 -10.22
CA VAL A 136 -21.74 12.88 -10.41
C VAL A 136 -21.69 12.59 -11.91
N VAL A 137 -20.51 12.32 -12.44
CA VAL A 137 -20.27 11.97 -13.85
C VAL A 137 -20.47 10.46 -14.04
N SER A 138 -19.84 9.69 -13.19
CA SER A 138 -19.95 8.23 -13.13
C SER A 138 -19.81 7.73 -11.70
N HIS A 139 -20.53 6.65 -11.38
CA HIS A 139 -20.41 6.02 -10.08
C HIS A 139 -19.26 5.02 -10.07
N GLY A 140 -18.28 5.23 -9.19
CA GLY A 140 -17.12 4.35 -9.00
C GLY A 140 -17.47 3.07 -8.26
N THR A 141 -18.51 3.10 -7.40
CA THR A 141 -18.94 1.95 -6.61
C THR A 141 -20.33 1.50 -7.04
N THR A 142 -20.41 0.31 -7.61
CA THR A 142 -21.69 -0.32 -8.04
C THR A 142 -22.13 -1.44 -7.10
N LYS A 143 -21.19 -2.01 -6.33
CA LYS A 143 -21.45 -3.08 -5.37
C LYS A 143 -20.95 -2.69 -3.99
N VAL A 144 -21.69 -3.05 -2.98
CA VAL A 144 -21.36 -2.81 -1.57
C VAL A 144 -21.51 -4.11 -0.79
N ILE A 145 -20.59 -4.35 0.12
CA ILE A 145 -20.62 -5.49 1.03
C ILE A 145 -21.02 -5.00 2.41
N GLY A 146 -21.84 -5.78 3.09
CA GLY A 146 -22.27 -5.42 4.43
C GLY A 146 -23.11 -6.49 5.11
N LEU A 147 -23.53 -6.16 6.32
CA LEU A 147 -24.36 -6.99 7.17
C LEU A 147 -25.84 -6.74 6.88
N TYR A 148 -26.56 -7.79 6.50
CA TYR A 148 -28.00 -7.71 6.25
C TYR A 148 -28.80 -7.83 7.54
N GLU A 149 -29.74 -6.93 7.74
CA GLU A 149 -30.73 -6.93 8.82
C GLU A 149 -32.13 -6.90 8.23
N LYS A 150 -32.96 -7.90 8.56
CA LYS A 150 -34.31 -8.01 8.08
C LYS A 150 -35.28 -7.23 8.97
N SER A 151 -36.16 -6.43 8.36
CA SER A 151 -37.34 -5.83 8.98
C SER A 151 -38.60 -6.58 8.56
N LYS A 152 -39.77 -6.14 8.99
CA LYS A 152 -41.05 -6.85 8.76
C LYS A 152 -41.38 -7.09 7.26
N SER A 153 -41.14 -6.10 6.40
CA SER A 153 -41.46 -6.15 4.97
C SER A 153 -40.33 -5.71 4.05
N PHE A 154 -39.12 -5.44 4.59
CA PHE A 154 -37.95 -5.00 3.83
C PHE A 154 -36.70 -5.35 4.62
N GLY A 155 -35.54 -5.04 4.09
CA GLY A 155 -34.27 -5.18 4.83
C GLY A 155 -33.37 -3.97 4.67
N PHE A 156 -32.34 -3.94 5.47
CA PHE A 156 -31.23 -3.00 5.35
C PHE A 156 -29.92 -3.75 5.30
N VAL A 157 -28.95 -3.18 4.60
CA VAL A 157 -27.56 -3.62 4.66
C VAL A 157 -26.74 -2.50 5.25
N ARG A 158 -26.05 -2.79 6.37
CA ARG A 158 -25.05 -1.92 6.97
C ARG A 158 -23.72 -2.19 6.27
N PRO A 159 -23.17 -1.22 5.51
CA PRO A 159 -21.91 -1.39 4.81
C PRO A 159 -20.74 -1.71 5.74
N ASP A 160 -19.83 -2.60 5.32
CA ASP A 160 -18.57 -2.89 6.02
C ASP A 160 -17.59 -1.73 5.88
N ASN A 161 -17.61 -1.07 4.73
CA ASN A 161 -16.83 0.14 4.52
C ASN A 161 -17.57 1.34 5.10
N GLN A 162 -17.07 1.84 6.22
CA GLN A 162 -17.66 2.96 6.95
C GLN A 162 -17.68 4.29 6.19
N ARG A 163 -16.97 4.40 5.06
CA ARG A 163 -17.07 5.57 4.16
C ARG A 163 -18.44 5.68 3.48
N PHE A 164 -19.22 4.59 3.52
CA PHE A 164 -20.66 4.61 3.19
C PHE A 164 -21.46 5.00 4.44
N LEU A 165 -21.79 6.26 4.57
CA LEU A 165 -22.41 6.84 5.77
C LEU A 165 -23.88 6.42 5.99
N LYS A 166 -24.51 5.76 5.00
CA LYS A 166 -25.95 5.40 5.03
C LYS A 166 -26.14 3.91 4.81
N ASP A 167 -27.03 3.31 5.60
CA ASP A 167 -27.52 1.95 5.33
C ASP A 167 -28.20 1.87 3.97
N ILE A 168 -28.06 0.74 3.28
CA ILE A 168 -28.66 0.48 1.98
C ILE A 168 -30.00 -0.19 2.20
N TYR A 169 -31.07 0.40 1.65
CA TYR A 169 -32.40 -0.16 1.69
C TYR A 169 -32.53 -1.31 0.68
N ILE A 170 -33.07 -2.44 1.14
CA ILE A 170 -33.33 -3.63 0.32
C ILE A 170 -34.84 -3.85 0.25
N PRO A 171 -35.49 -3.60 -0.90
CA PRO A 171 -36.91 -3.83 -1.07
C PRO A 171 -37.31 -5.30 -0.90
N ALA A 172 -38.54 -5.56 -0.54
CA ALA A 172 -39.11 -6.91 -0.48
C ALA A 172 -38.93 -7.65 -1.81
N GLY A 173 -38.49 -8.91 -1.74
CA GLY A 173 -38.20 -9.75 -2.90
C GLY A 173 -36.85 -9.49 -3.58
N LYS A 174 -36.03 -8.56 -3.06
CA LYS A 174 -34.66 -8.28 -3.52
C LYS A 174 -33.59 -8.80 -2.58
N GLU A 175 -33.97 -9.48 -1.51
CA GLU A 175 -33.10 -10.03 -0.48
C GLU A 175 -32.41 -11.35 -0.87
N LYS A 176 -32.78 -12.00 -1.96
CA LYS A 176 -32.24 -13.29 -2.44
C LYS A 176 -32.17 -14.38 -1.35
N GLY A 177 -33.12 -14.38 -0.40
CA GLY A 177 -33.16 -15.32 0.72
C GLY A 177 -32.20 -14.97 1.87
N ALA A 178 -31.62 -13.78 1.90
CA ALA A 178 -30.77 -13.32 3.01
C ALA A 178 -31.61 -13.21 4.30
N MET A 179 -30.99 -13.62 5.42
CA MET A 179 -31.55 -13.51 6.78
C MET A 179 -30.65 -12.56 7.61
N THR A 180 -31.20 -12.04 8.70
CA THR A 180 -30.44 -11.22 9.63
C THR A 180 -29.16 -11.94 10.06
N GLY A 181 -28.02 -11.24 10.00
CA GLY A 181 -26.70 -11.79 10.30
C GLY A 181 -25.92 -12.29 9.08
N HIS A 182 -26.56 -12.34 7.90
CA HIS A 182 -25.80 -12.67 6.68
C HIS A 182 -24.96 -11.50 6.21
N LYS A 183 -23.69 -11.78 5.87
CA LYS A 183 -22.85 -10.93 5.04
C LYS A 183 -23.24 -11.11 3.58
N VAL A 184 -23.52 -10.00 2.91
CA VAL A 184 -24.07 -10.00 1.55
C VAL A 184 -23.33 -9.03 0.64
N VAL A 185 -23.35 -9.34 -0.66
CA VAL A 185 -22.96 -8.39 -1.72
C VAL A 185 -24.25 -7.78 -2.27
N VAL A 186 -24.32 -6.47 -2.22
CA VAL A 186 -25.47 -5.69 -2.73
C VAL A 186 -25.06 -4.94 -3.98
N GLU A 187 -25.81 -5.07 -5.04
CA GLU A 187 -25.70 -4.21 -6.23
C GLU A 187 -26.63 -3.02 -6.03
N LEU A 188 -26.07 -1.80 -6.11
CA LEU A 188 -26.84 -0.57 -5.95
C LEU A 188 -27.74 -0.35 -7.16
N THR A 189 -29.02 -0.11 -6.90
CA THR A 189 -30.03 0.24 -7.92
C THR A 189 -30.36 1.72 -7.91
N SER A 190 -30.13 2.39 -6.77
CA SER A 190 -30.25 3.83 -6.60
C SER A 190 -29.24 4.31 -5.56
N TYR A 191 -28.62 5.44 -5.82
CA TYR A 191 -27.62 6.05 -4.91
C TYR A 191 -28.26 6.99 -3.87
N GLY A 192 -29.60 7.11 -3.87
CA GLY A 192 -30.30 7.98 -2.92
C GLY A 192 -30.15 9.46 -3.25
N GLY A 193 -30.34 10.30 -2.23
CA GLY A 193 -30.24 11.76 -2.30
C GLY A 193 -30.19 12.37 -0.89
N GLU A 194 -30.37 13.70 -0.77
CA GLU A 194 -30.28 14.40 0.52
C GLU A 194 -31.13 13.77 1.63
N ASN A 195 -32.35 13.30 1.29
CA ASN A 195 -33.28 12.69 2.24
C ASN A 195 -33.69 11.24 1.89
N MET A 196 -33.03 10.62 0.93
CA MET A 196 -33.30 9.23 0.53
C MET A 196 -32.10 8.35 0.82
N LYS A 197 -32.35 7.15 1.39
CA LYS A 197 -31.33 6.12 1.52
C LYS A 197 -31.02 5.52 0.16
N PRO A 198 -29.77 5.08 -0.08
CA PRO A 198 -29.45 4.29 -1.26
C PRO A 198 -30.29 2.99 -1.24
N GLU A 199 -30.62 2.49 -2.43
CA GLU A 199 -31.38 1.26 -2.61
C GLU A 199 -30.57 0.25 -3.40
N GLY A 200 -30.70 -1.03 -3.07
CA GLY A 200 -29.99 -2.11 -3.74
C GLY A 200 -30.74 -3.43 -3.74
N LYS A 201 -30.15 -4.40 -4.41
CA LYS A 201 -30.56 -5.80 -4.41
C LYS A 201 -29.42 -6.69 -3.96
N VAL A 202 -29.69 -7.70 -3.16
CA VAL A 202 -28.71 -8.73 -2.79
C VAL A 202 -28.41 -9.57 -4.02
N VAL A 203 -27.15 -9.61 -4.45
CA VAL A 203 -26.69 -10.42 -5.58
C VAL A 203 -25.95 -11.67 -5.15
N GLU A 204 -25.40 -11.68 -3.93
CA GLU A 204 -24.68 -12.81 -3.35
C GLU A 204 -24.83 -12.82 -1.83
N ILE A 205 -24.94 -14.02 -1.24
CA ILE A 205 -24.82 -14.26 0.20
C ILE A 205 -23.46 -14.89 0.42
N ILE A 206 -22.58 -14.24 1.20
CA ILE A 206 -21.21 -14.72 1.49
C ILE A 206 -21.29 -15.82 2.56
N GLY A 207 -22.11 -15.62 3.60
CA GLY A 207 -22.28 -16.52 4.73
C GLY A 207 -22.88 -15.77 5.92
N HIS A 208 -23.11 -16.48 7.02
CA HIS A 208 -23.50 -15.82 8.27
C HIS A 208 -22.24 -15.24 8.95
N ILE A 209 -22.39 -14.12 9.67
CA ILE A 209 -21.24 -13.43 10.32
C ILE A 209 -20.46 -14.33 11.31
N ASN A 210 -21.12 -15.36 11.84
CA ASN A 210 -20.52 -16.33 12.76
C ASN A 210 -19.95 -17.57 12.06
N ASP A 211 -20.12 -17.70 10.73
CA ASP A 211 -19.56 -18.82 9.98
C ASP A 211 -18.05 -18.61 9.78
N PRO A 212 -17.20 -19.65 9.98
CA PRO A 212 -15.77 -19.56 9.77
C PRO A 212 -15.40 -19.01 8.39
N GLY A 213 -14.51 -18.02 8.35
CA GLY A 213 -13.96 -17.42 7.13
C GLY A 213 -14.90 -16.48 6.36
N THR A 214 -16.15 -16.28 6.80
CA THR A 214 -17.09 -15.32 6.20
C THR A 214 -16.59 -13.89 6.32
N ASP A 215 -15.99 -13.57 7.44
CA ASP A 215 -15.38 -12.28 7.74
C ASP A 215 -14.22 -11.94 6.79
N ILE A 216 -13.29 -12.88 6.58
CA ILE A 216 -12.19 -12.71 5.64
C ILE A 216 -12.70 -12.63 4.20
N MET A 217 -13.66 -13.50 3.81
CA MET A 217 -14.24 -13.46 2.49
C MET A 217 -14.99 -12.14 2.22
N SER A 218 -15.60 -11.54 3.24
CA SER A 218 -16.21 -10.21 3.17
C SER A 218 -15.17 -9.14 2.81
N ILE A 219 -13.98 -9.18 3.41
CA ILE A 219 -12.87 -8.28 3.08
C ILE A 219 -12.40 -8.51 1.65
N VAL A 220 -12.12 -9.76 1.27
CA VAL A 220 -11.67 -10.14 -0.08
C VAL A 220 -12.59 -9.58 -1.16
N LYS A 221 -13.91 -9.76 -0.99
CA LYS A 221 -14.90 -9.24 -1.92
C LYS A 221 -15.02 -7.72 -1.85
N GLY A 222 -14.76 -7.11 -0.68
CA GLY A 222 -14.73 -5.66 -0.50
C GLY A 222 -13.64 -4.96 -1.31
N TYR A 223 -12.55 -5.67 -1.55
CA TYR A 223 -11.45 -5.23 -2.43
C TYR A 223 -11.57 -5.72 -3.88
N ASP A 224 -12.73 -6.31 -4.25
CA ASP A 224 -13.00 -6.84 -5.60
C ASP A 224 -11.92 -7.81 -6.10
N MET A 225 -11.42 -8.67 -5.19
CA MET A 225 -10.39 -9.65 -5.52
C MET A 225 -11.00 -10.88 -6.19
N PRO A 226 -10.43 -11.35 -7.31
CA PRO A 226 -10.92 -12.56 -7.99
C PRO A 226 -10.51 -13.82 -7.22
N VAL A 227 -11.46 -14.46 -6.56
CA VAL A 227 -11.23 -15.70 -5.78
C VAL A 227 -11.13 -16.92 -6.69
N GLU A 228 -12.10 -17.06 -7.59
CA GLU A 228 -12.22 -18.22 -8.48
C GLU A 228 -11.51 -17.98 -9.81
N PHE A 229 -10.97 -19.06 -10.39
CA PHE A 229 -10.43 -19.01 -11.74
C PHE A 229 -11.53 -19.30 -12.77
N PRO A 230 -11.58 -18.58 -13.89
CA PRO A 230 -12.47 -18.91 -15.00
C PRO A 230 -12.19 -20.31 -15.55
N GLU A 231 -13.25 -21.00 -16.00
CA GLU A 231 -13.15 -22.38 -16.52
C GLU A 231 -12.09 -22.55 -17.63
N LYS A 232 -11.99 -21.57 -18.55
CA LYS A 232 -10.96 -21.59 -19.61
C LYS A 232 -9.52 -21.51 -19.08
N VAL A 233 -9.32 -20.87 -17.94
CA VAL A 233 -8.00 -20.79 -17.28
C VAL A 233 -7.67 -22.14 -16.66
N LEU A 234 -8.63 -22.76 -15.95
CA LEU A 234 -8.48 -24.11 -15.38
C LEU A 234 -8.25 -25.15 -16.47
N ASN A 235 -9.02 -25.10 -17.56
CA ASN A 235 -8.86 -26.00 -18.69
C ASN A 235 -7.48 -25.87 -19.38
N GLN A 236 -6.92 -24.66 -19.45
CA GLN A 236 -5.55 -24.47 -19.94
C GLN A 236 -4.53 -25.04 -18.96
N ALA A 237 -4.69 -24.79 -17.66
CA ALA A 237 -3.81 -25.33 -16.62
C ALA A 237 -3.80 -26.87 -16.62
N GLU A 238 -4.98 -27.52 -16.85
CA GLU A 238 -5.09 -28.97 -16.90
C GLU A 238 -4.31 -29.60 -18.06
N ARG A 239 -4.07 -28.89 -19.16
CA ARG A 239 -3.28 -29.35 -20.31
C ARG A 239 -1.78 -29.31 -20.07
N VAL A 240 -1.31 -28.59 -19.07
CA VAL A 240 0.11 -28.54 -18.71
C VAL A 240 0.50 -29.86 -18.10
N GLY A 241 1.60 -30.47 -18.59
CA GLY A 241 2.16 -31.71 -18.05
C GLY A 241 2.56 -31.59 -16.58
N LYS A 242 2.71 -32.73 -15.91
CA LYS A 242 3.20 -32.77 -14.53
C LYS A 242 4.73 -32.73 -14.46
N ASP A 243 5.38 -33.25 -15.50
CA ASP A 243 6.83 -33.39 -15.59
C ASP A 243 7.38 -32.51 -16.72
N VAL A 244 8.63 -32.08 -16.57
CA VAL A 244 9.37 -31.36 -17.61
C VAL A 244 9.72 -32.31 -18.75
N SER A 245 9.34 -31.94 -19.98
CA SER A 245 9.65 -32.77 -21.16
C SER A 245 11.09 -32.56 -21.63
N GLU A 246 11.63 -33.57 -22.36
CA GLU A 246 12.95 -33.46 -22.99
C GLU A 246 13.01 -32.28 -23.99
N ALA A 247 11.90 -31.98 -24.65
CA ALA A 247 11.79 -30.85 -25.57
C ALA A 247 11.91 -29.52 -24.83
N ASP A 248 11.36 -29.41 -23.61
CA ASP A 248 11.48 -28.18 -22.77
C ASP A 248 12.90 -28.00 -22.22
N MET A 249 13.64 -29.08 -22.04
CA MET A 249 15.03 -29.04 -21.57
C MET A 249 16.04 -28.72 -22.68
N ALA A 250 15.68 -28.94 -23.93
CA ALA A 250 16.59 -28.79 -25.07
C ALA A 250 17.12 -27.34 -25.20
N GLY A 251 18.44 -27.20 -25.32
CA GLY A 251 19.11 -25.92 -25.49
C GLY A 251 19.29 -25.09 -24.21
N ARG A 252 18.88 -25.61 -23.07
CA ARG A 252 19.09 -25.00 -21.77
C ARG A 252 20.42 -25.41 -21.15
N MET A 253 21.00 -24.58 -20.31
CA MET A 253 22.15 -24.93 -19.49
C MET A 253 21.72 -25.96 -18.43
N ASP A 254 22.40 -27.11 -18.39
CA ASP A 254 22.10 -28.15 -17.42
C ASP A 254 22.86 -27.92 -16.11
N LEU A 255 22.15 -27.67 -15.04
CA LEU A 255 22.67 -27.42 -13.69
C LEU A 255 22.19 -28.47 -12.69
N ARG A 256 21.67 -29.61 -13.15
CA ARG A 256 21.09 -30.66 -12.28
C ARG A 256 22.11 -31.30 -11.34
N ASP A 257 23.40 -31.18 -11.65
CA ASP A 257 24.50 -31.70 -10.84
C ASP A 257 25.06 -30.69 -9.86
N TRP A 258 24.52 -29.43 -9.87
CA TRP A 258 24.91 -28.41 -8.89
C TRP A 258 24.19 -28.67 -7.56
N GLN A 259 24.93 -28.50 -6.46
CA GLN A 259 24.32 -28.52 -5.12
C GLN A 259 23.47 -27.27 -4.93
N MET A 260 22.16 -27.45 -4.71
CA MET A 260 21.23 -26.35 -4.53
C MET A 260 20.06 -26.70 -3.62
N VAL A 261 19.52 -25.69 -2.98
CA VAL A 261 18.43 -25.81 -2.01
C VAL A 261 17.36 -24.74 -2.27
N THR A 262 16.12 -25.02 -1.85
CA THR A 262 15.12 -23.97 -1.58
C THR A 262 15.08 -23.74 -0.08
N ILE A 263 14.88 -22.48 0.36
CA ILE A 263 14.79 -22.11 1.79
C ILE A 263 13.61 -21.19 1.96
N ASP A 264 12.52 -21.70 2.55
CA ASP A 264 11.24 -21.02 2.64
C ASP A 264 10.58 -21.23 4.02
N GLY A 265 9.37 -20.70 4.21
CA GLY A 265 8.53 -21.06 5.34
C GLY A 265 8.08 -22.53 5.28
N GLU A 266 7.77 -23.12 6.44
CA GLU A 266 7.36 -24.52 6.54
C GLU A 266 6.14 -24.85 5.67
N ASP A 267 5.19 -23.92 5.58
CA ASP A 267 3.91 -24.09 4.88
C ASP A 267 3.94 -23.64 3.41
N ALA A 268 5.06 -23.10 2.91
CA ALA A 268 5.20 -22.64 1.53
C ALA A 268 5.05 -23.84 0.56
N LYS A 269 4.31 -23.66 -0.53
CA LYS A 269 4.09 -24.66 -1.58
C LYS A 269 4.48 -24.16 -2.96
N ASP A 270 4.55 -22.86 -3.14
CA ASP A 270 4.89 -22.12 -4.35
C ASP A 270 6.35 -21.64 -4.27
N LEU A 271 7.28 -22.59 -4.43
CA LEU A 271 8.72 -22.34 -4.31
C LEU A 271 9.23 -21.66 -5.58
N ASP A 272 9.35 -20.33 -5.53
CA ASP A 272 9.78 -19.49 -6.67
C ASP A 272 11.28 -19.60 -6.94
N ASP A 273 12.09 -19.75 -5.88
CA ASP A 273 13.56 -19.62 -5.94
C ASP A 273 14.29 -20.78 -5.31
N ALA A 274 15.42 -21.13 -5.92
CA ALA A 274 16.44 -22.00 -5.37
C ALA A 274 17.79 -21.28 -5.43
N VAL A 275 18.67 -21.60 -4.48
CA VAL A 275 20.00 -21.00 -4.37
C VAL A 275 21.08 -22.06 -4.37
N SER A 276 22.20 -21.74 -5.01
CA SER A 276 23.43 -22.53 -5.02
C SER A 276 24.64 -21.66 -4.74
N LEU A 277 25.64 -22.19 -4.08
CA LEU A 277 26.89 -21.49 -3.84
C LEU A 277 28.08 -22.44 -4.02
N THR A 278 29.09 -21.98 -4.77
CA THR A 278 30.33 -22.69 -4.98
C THR A 278 31.50 -21.75 -4.81
N GLU A 279 32.50 -22.13 -4.02
CA GLU A 279 33.73 -21.39 -3.88
C GLU A 279 34.55 -21.42 -5.18
N VAL A 280 35.14 -20.29 -5.57
CA VAL A 280 36.03 -20.12 -6.71
C VAL A 280 37.29 -19.41 -6.26
N GLU A 281 38.34 -19.33 -7.12
CA GLU A 281 39.67 -18.85 -6.75
C GLU A 281 39.71 -17.52 -5.99
N ASN A 282 38.84 -16.55 -6.34
CA ASN A 282 38.81 -15.19 -5.74
C ASN A 282 37.45 -14.83 -5.12
N GLY A 283 36.67 -15.77 -4.67
CA GLY A 283 35.36 -15.51 -4.08
C GLY A 283 34.40 -16.68 -4.26
N TRP A 284 33.15 -16.38 -4.64
CA TRP A 284 32.09 -17.38 -4.76
C TRP A 284 31.29 -17.18 -6.03
N LYS A 285 30.79 -18.29 -6.55
CA LYS A 285 29.77 -18.30 -7.60
C LYS A 285 28.40 -18.55 -6.94
N LEU A 286 27.60 -17.50 -6.84
CA LEU A 286 26.26 -17.53 -6.30
C LEU A 286 25.24 -17.72 -7.44
N GLY A 287 24.48 -18.81 -7.42
CA GLY A 287 23.36 -19.04 -8.33
C GLY A 287 22.05 -18.72 -7.66
N VAL A 288 21.24 -17.87 -8.29
CA VAL A 288 19.84 -17.60 -7.96
C VAL A 288 19.00 -18.13 -9.11
N HIS A 289 18.25 -19.21 -8.87
CA HIS A 289 17.52 -19.97 -9.87
C HIS A 289 16.04 -19.77 -9.66
N ILE A 290 15.37 -19.09 -10.60
CA ILE A 290 13.96 -18.71 -10.49
C ILE A 290 13.11 -19.57 -11.41
N ALA A 291 11.99 -20.06 -10.91
CA ALA A 291 11.03 -20.86 -11.66
C ALA A 291 10.68 -20.21 -13.02
N ASP A 292 10.88 -20.95 -14.12
CA ASP A 292 10.55 -20.46 -15.47
C ASP A 292 9.05 -20.63 -15.77
N VAL A 293 8.24 -19.82 -15.12
CA VAL A 293 6.78 -19.81 -15.28
C VAL A 293 6.37 -19.48 -16.71
N THR A 294 7.16 -18.68 -17.41
CA THR A 294 6.87 -18.27 -18.79
C THR A 294 6.88 -19.43 -19.80
N ASN A 295 7.46 -20.57 -19.44
CA ASN A 295 7.39 -21.78 -20.27
C ASN A 295 5.95 -22.30 -20.37
N TYR A 296 5.15 -22.09 -19.33
CA TYR A 296 3.79 -22.61 -19.20
C TYR A 296 2.72 -21.52 -19.38
N VAL A 297 3.05 -20.26 -19.07
CA VAL A 297 2.15 -19.11 -19.17
C VAL A 297 2.57 -18.24 -20.35
N GLN A 298 2.06 -18.62 -21.54
CA GLN A 298 2.35 -17.92 -22.78
C GLN A 298 1.64 -16.57 -22.84
N GLU A 299 2.31 -15.56 -23.42
CA GLU A 299 1.75 -14.23 -23.64
C GLU A 299 0.37 -14.29 -24.33
N LYS A 300 -0.58 -13.50 -23.84
CA LYS A 300 -1.98 -13.43 -24.34
C LYS A 300 -2.78 -14.74 -24.21
N SER A 301 -2.29 -15.74 -23.51
CA SER A 301 -3.08 -16.93 -23.18
C SER A 301 -4.19 -16.63 -22.16
N ALA A 302 -5.08 -17.58 -21.88
CA ALA A 302 -6.08 -17.40 -20.83
C ALA A 302 -5.43 -17.29 -19.44
N LEU A 303 -4.38 -18.07 -19.18
CA LEU A 303 -3.57 -18.01 -17.97
C LEU A 303 -2.91 -16.63 -17.81
N ASP A 304 -2.32 -16.12 -18.88
CA ASP A 304 -1.63 -14.84 -18.87
C ASP A 304 -2.56 -13.65 -18.58
N ARG A 305 -3.70 -13.59 -19.27
CA ARG A 305 -4.70 -12.53 -19.04
C ARG A 305 -5.25 -12.57 -17.62
N GLU A 306 -5.47 -13.76 -17.07
CA GLU A 306 -5.93 -13.88 -15.68
C GLU A 306 -4.82 -13.50 -14.68
N ALA A 307 -3.58 -13.89 -14.95
CA ALA A 307 -2.44 -13.51 -14.11
C ALA A 307 -2.24 -11.99 -14.09
N LEU A 308 -2.32 -11.30 -15.25
CA LEU A 308 -2.25 -9.84 -15.31
C LEU A 308 -3.41 -9.18 -14.56
N LYS A 309 -4.64 -9.71 -14.73
CA LYS A 309 -5.81 -9.21 -14.00
C LYS A 309 -5.63 -9.30 -12.49
N ARG A 310 -5.04 -10.40 -11.99
CA ARG A 310 -4.76 -10.62 -10.56
C ARG A 310 -3.55 -9.79 -10.09
N GLY A 311 -2.56 -9.59 -10.96
CA GLY A 311 -1.32 -8.84 -10.72
C GLY A 311 -0.38 -9.47 -9.70
N THR A 312 -0.92 -10.01 -8.62
CA THR A 312 -0.16 -10.66 -7.54
C THR A 312 -1.00 -11.74 -6.84
N SER A 313 -0.33 -12.68 -6.15
CA SER A 313 -0.98 -13.52 -5.13
C SER A 313 -1.24 -12.69 -3.87
N VAL A 314 -2.29 -13.05 -3.11
CA VAL A 314 -2.70 -12.36 -1.88
C VAL A 314 -2.62 -13.33 -0.70
N TYR A 315 -1.85 -12.97 0.32
CA TYR A 315 -1.59 -13.80 1.50
C TYR A 315 -2.42 -13.32 2.69
N LEU A 316 -3.60 -13.89 2.84
CA LEU A 316 -4.50 -13.54 3.93
C LEU A 316 -4.18 -14.35 5.20
N ALA A 317 -4.77 -13.96 6.32
CA ALA A 317 -4.50 -14.61 7.59
C ALA A 317 -4.79 -16.12 7.61
N ASP A 318 -5.79 -16.59 6.85
CA ASP A 318 -6.27 -17.97 6.84
C ASP A 318 -6.08 -18.69 5.49
N ARG A 319 -5.77 -17.98 4.42
CA ARG A 319 -5.68 -18.54 3.07
C ARG A 319 -4.83 -17.70 2.13
N VAL A 320 -4.45 -18.30 1.00
CA VAL A 320 -3.81 -17.61 -0.12
C VAL A 320 -4.78 -17.58 -1.31
N ILE A 321 -4.91 -16.39 -1.93
CA ILE A 321 -5.57 -16.24 -3.23
C ILE A 321 -4.44 -16.17 -4.27
N PRO A 322 -4.18 -17.25 -5.03
CA PRO A 322 -3.00 -17.33 -5.87
C PRO A 322 -3.20 -16.58 -7.20
N MET A 323 -2.10 -16.03 -7.74
CA MET A 323 -2.07 -15.44 -9.08
C MET A 323 -2.27 -16.49 -10.18
N LEU A 324 -1.74 -17.68 -9.98
CA LEU A 324 -1.82 -18.81 -10.91
C LEU A 324 -2.55 -20.02 -10.28
N PRO A 325 -3.27 -20.85 -11.05
CA PRO A 325 -3.87 -22.07 -10.52
C PRO A 325 -2.85 -22.97 -9.80
N HIS A 326 -3.26 -23.61 -8.70
CA HIS A 326 -2.38 -24.44 -7.86
C HIS A 326 -1.64 -25.56 -8.62
N LYS A 327 -2.21 -26.05 -9.71
CA LYS A 327 -1.53 -27.04 -10.57
C LYS A 327 -0.22 -26.50 -11.16
N LEU A 328 -0.15 -25.17 -11.41
CA LEU A 328 1.08 -24.51 -11.83
C LEU A 328 1.88 -24.05 -10.61
N SER A 329 1.27 -23.25 -9.74
CA SER A 329 1.99 -22.59 -8.66
C SER A 329 2.62 -23.54 -7.64
N ASN A 330 1.94 -24.66 -7.31
CA ASN A 330 2.43 -25.66 -6.36
C ASN A 330 2.99 -26.91 -7.05
N GLY A 331 2.75 -27.03 -8.37
CA GLY A 331 3.13 -28.18 -9.20
C GLY A 331 4.36 -27.91 -10.05
N ILE A 332 4.16 -27.87 -11.38
CA ILE A 332 5.26 -27.84 -12.37
C ILE A 332 6.14 -26.60 -12.27
N CYS A 333 5.61 -25.45 -11.81
CA CYS A 333 6.40 -24.24 -11.62
C CYS A 333 7.18 -24.26 -10.29
N SER A 334 6.63 -24.88 -9.24
CA SER A 334 7.30 -24.93 -7.93
C SER A 334 8.59 -25.75 -7.99
N LEU A 335 9.68 -25.20 -7.46
CA LEU A 335 11.01 -25.83 -7.47
C LEU A 335 11.12 -26.94 -6.41
N ASN A 336 10.27 -27.95 -6.54
CA ASN A 336 10.20 -29.09 -5.62
C ASN A 336 11.50 -29.91 -5.65
N ALA A 337 11.97 -30.31 -4.47
CA ALA A 337 13.20 -31.12 -4.34
C ALA A 337 13.09 -32.50 -5.03
N GLY A 338 14.19 -32.92 -5.67
CA GLY A 338 14.31 -34.20 -6.36
C GLY A 338 13.70 -34.24 -7.76
N GLU A 339 13.00 -33.20 -8.20
CA GLU A 339 12.32 -33.12 -9.50
C GLU A 339 13.09 -32.20 -10.47
N ASN A 340 13.10 -32.59 -11.76
CA ASN A 340 13.62 -31.72 -12.80
C ASN A 340 12.68 -30.51 -12.93
N ARG A 341 13.26 -29.29 -12.95
CA ARG A 341 12.52 -28.04 -13.11
C ARG A 341 13.22 -27.11 -14.10
N LEU A 342 12.43 -26.34 -14.79
CA LEU A 342 12.94 -25.26 -15.65
C LEU A 342 13.11 -24.01 -14.81
N ALA A 343 14.24 -23.35 -14.99
CA ALA A 343 14.52 -22.09 -14.31
C ALA A 343 15.11 -21.05 -15.27
N LEU A 344 14.98 -19.80 -14.89
CA LEU A 344 15.75 -18.68 -15.38
C LEU A 344 16.73 -18.30 -14.28
N SER A 345 18.01 -18.49 -14.53
CA SER A 345 19.05 -18.39 -13.50
C SER A 345 19.89 -17.14 -13.68
N CYS A 346 20.12 -16.41 -12.59
CA CYS A 346 21.12 -15.37 -12.48
C CYS A 346 22.31 -15.93 -11.66
N ILE A 347 23.43 -16.17 -12.33
CA ILE A 347 24.63 -16.75 -11.74
C ILE A 347 25.66 -15.65 -11.63
N MET A 348 25.98 -15.23 -10.40
CA MET A 348 26.84 -14.09 -10.09
C MET A 348 28.18 -14.56 -9.50
N THR A 349 29.29 -13.97 -9.93
CA THR A 349 30.60 -14.13 -9.30
C THR A 349 30.78 -13.01 -8.29
N VAL A 350 30.81 -13.36 -7.01
CA VAL A 350 30.97 -12.44 -5.88
C VAL A 350 32.39 -12.54 -5.36
N ASP A 351 33.10 -11.42 -5.30
CA ASP A 351 34.47 -11.40 -4.76
C ASP A 351 34.49 -11.35 -3.22
N LYS A 352 35.69 -11.40 -2.64
CA LYS A 352 35.88 -11.36 -1.17
C LYS A 352 35.49 -10.02 -0.51
N GLN A 353 35.18 -9.00 -1.28
CA GLN A 353 34.64 -7.71 -0.85
C GLN A 353 33.14 -7.61 -0.98
N GLY A 354 32.49 -8.66 -1.48
CA GLY A 354 31.05 -8.69 -1.75
C GLY A 354 30.65 -7.95 -3.04
N GLU A 355 31.63 -7.73 -3.95
CA GLU A 355 31.37 -7.10 -5.24
C GLU A 355 30.97 -8.16 -6.28
N ILE A 356 29.91 -7.91 -7.05
CA ILE A 356 29.51 -8.76 -8.16
C ILE A 356 30.38 -8.32 -9.36
N VAL A 357 31.39 -9.14 -9.66
CA VAL A 357 32.40 -8.81 -10.68
C VAL A 357 32.08 -9.39 -12.06
N ASP A 358 31.21 -10.39 -12.11
CA ASP A 358 30.73 -11.02 -13.34
C ASP A 358 29.40 -11.71 -13.11
N HIS A 359 28.60 -11.88 -14.15
CA HIS A 359 27.34 -12.62 -14.06
C HIS A 359 26.90 -13.20 -15.40
N VAL A 360 26.05 -14.22 -15.31
CA VAL A 360 25.41 -14.87 -16.46
C VAL A 360 23.93 -15.04 -16.15
N ILE A 361 23.07 -14.58 -17.07
CA ILE A 361 21.62 -14.86 -17.06
C ILE A 361 21.36 -15.91 -18.12
N ALA A 362 20.75 -17.03 -17.75
CA ALA A 362 20.53 -18.16 -18.65
C ALA A 362 19.24 -18.92 -18.36
N GLU A 363 18.67 -19.50 -19.41
CA GLU A 363 17.64 -20.54 -19.27
C GLU A 363 18.31 -21.85 -18.84
N THR A 364 17.87 -22.43 -17.75
CA THR A 364 18.51 -23.60 -17.13
C THR A 364 17.53 -24.75 -16.87
N VAL A 365 18.08 -25.94 -16.70
CA VAL A 365 17.40 -27.08 -16.09
C VAL A 365 18.08 -27.37 -14.77
N ILE A 366 17.30 -27.44 -13.72
CA ILE A 366 17.79 -27.65 -12.36
C ILE A 366 17.10 -28.84 -11.69
N ARG A 367 17.70 -29.32 -10.62
CA ARG A 367 17.11 -30.29 -9.70
C ARG A 367 17.56 -29.94 -8.28
N VAL A 368 16.63 -29.45 -7.48
CA VAL A 368 16.89 -29.09 -6.09
C VAL A 368 17.19 -30.33 -5.25
N ASP A 369 18.30 -30.33 -4.50
CA ASP A 369 18.68 -31.44 -3.64
C ASP A 369 17.77 -31.58 -2.44
N GLN A 370 17.50 -30.44 -1.77
CA GLN A 370 16.75 -30.42 -0.52
C GLN A 370 15.89 -29.17 -0.40
N ARG A 371 14.64 -29.36 0.04
CA ARG A 371 13.83 -28.29 0.55
C ARG A 371 14.19 -28.04 2.02
N MET A 372 14.60 -26.83 2.34
CA MET A 372 14.91 -26.40 3.70
C MET A 372 13.85 -25.40 4.20
N SER A 373 13.73 -25.26 5.52
CA SER A 373 12.96 -24.17 6.11
C SER A 373 13.87 -23.14 6.73
N TYR A 374 13.37 -21.88 6.83
CA TYR A 374 14.07 -20.80 7.56
C TYR A 374 14.45 -21.23 8.98
N THR A 375 13.56 -21.94 9.67
CA THR A 375 13.79 -22.45 11.01
C THR A 375 14.92 -23.48 11.08
N SER A 376 14.94 -24.46 10.14
CA SER A 376 16.01 -25.47 10.10
C SER A 376 17.37 -24.86 9.82
N VAL A 377 17.47 -23.93 8.86
CA VAL A 377 18.73 -23.27 8.52
C VAL A 377 19.21 -22.36 9.68
N ALA A 378 18.30 -21.65 10.36
CA ALA A 378 18.63 -20.87 11.54
C ALA A 378 19.13 -21.76 12.70
N LYS A 379 18.55 -22.94 12.92
CA LYS A 379 19.06 -23.91 13.90
C LYS A 379 20.48 -24.36 13.56
N ILE A 380 20.78 -24.58 12.26
CA ILE A 380 22.11 -24.99 11.80
C ILE A 380 23.14 -23.87 12.04
N LEU A 381 22.81 -22.62 11.71
CA LEU A 381 23.75 -21.51 11.67
C LEU A 381 23.83 -20.73 13.00
N GLU A 382 22.70 -20.39 13.64
CA GLU A 382 22.65 -19.60 14.87
C GLU A 382 22.71 -20.47 16.12
N ALA A 383 21.82 -21.44 16.22
CA ALA A 383 21.72 -22.30 17.41
C ALA A 383 22.79 -23.41 17.45
N GLN A 384 23.50 -23.66 16.34
CA GLN A 384 24.50 -24.75 16.23
C GLN A 384 23.96 -26.12 16.65
N ASP A 385 22.66 -26.39 16.32
CA ASP A 385 21.96 -27.60 16.70
C ASP A 385 22.61 -28.83 16.09
N GLU A 386 23.17 -29.71 16.92
CA GLU A 386 23.93 -30.87 16.46
C GLU A 386 23.06 -31.87 15.69
N GLN A 387 21.78 -32.00 16.02
CA GLN A 387 20.88 -32.95 15.35
C GLN A 387 20.55 -32.42 13.93
N GLU A 388 20.21 -31.16 13.77
CA GLU A 388 19.97 -30.54 12.47
C GLU A 388 21.26 -30.52 11.63
N ARG A 389 22.41 -30.22 12.20
CA ARG A 389 23.71 -30.26 11.50
C ARG A 389 24.07 -31.66 11.04
N GLN A 390 23.86 -32.71 11.85
CA GLN A 390 24.09 -34.07 11.46
C GLN A 390 23.13 -34.53 10.35
N LYS A 391 21.86 -34.18 10.45
CA LYS A 391 20.83 -34.49 9.47
C LYS A 391 21.15 -33.93 8.07
N TYR A 392 21.70 -32.74 8.02
CA TYR A 392 22.04 -32.01 6.80
C TYR A 392 23.56 -31.82 6.62
N GLU A 393 24.37 -32.71 7.12
CA GLU A 393 25.86 -32.65 7.17
C GLU A 393 26.48 -32.17 5.85
N LYS A 394 25.99 -32.68 4.70
CA LYS A 394 26.50 -32.32 3.38
C LYS A 394 26.22 -30.88 2.94
N LEU A 395 25.18 -30.26 3.52
CA LEU A 395 24.76 -28.90 3.18
C LEU A 395 25.32 -27.84 4.14
N VAL A 396 25.73 -28.25 5.34
CA VAL A 396 26.24 -27.34 6.37
C VAL A 396 27.37 -26.42 5.86
N PRO A 397 28.42 -26.94 5.16
CA PRO A 397 29.48 -26.06 4.65
C PRO A 397 28.99 -24.99 3.68
N MET A 398 28.01 -25.34 2.83
CA MET A 398 27.39 -24.40 1.90
C MET A 398 26.59 -23.32 2.65
N PHE A 399 25.85 -23.67 3.69
CA PHE A 399 25.10 -22.68 4.49
C PHE A 399 26.03 -21.72 5.25
N GLU A 400 27.15 -22.21 5.79
CA GLU A 400 28.15 -21.37 6.44
C GLU A 400 28.76 -20.34 5.47
N GLN A 401 29.12 -20.78 4.26
CA GLN A 401 29.59 -19.90 3.20
C GLN A 401 28.48 -18.94 2.70
N MET A 402 27.25 -19.38 2.59
CA MET A 402 26.10 -18.54 2.22
C MET A 402 25.90 -17.43 3.25
N ALA A 403 26.03 -17.72 4.55
CA ALA A 403 25.94 -16.71 5.60
C ALA A 403 27.07 -15.66 5.50
N GLU A 404 28.29 -16.11 5.16
CA GLU A 404 29.43 -15.21 4.92
C GLU A 404 29.17 -14.27 3.73
N VAL A 405 28.78 -14.83 2.57
CA VAL A 405 28.49 -14.04 1.36
C VAL A 405 27.33 -13.07 1.58
N SER A 406 26.26 -13.50 2.27
CA SER A 406 25.13 -12.66 2.66
C SER A 406 25.61 -11.46 3.51
N GLY A 407 26.48 -11.72 4.48
CA GLY A 407 27.08 -10.65 5.30
C GLY A 407 27.83 -9.61 4.48
N LEU A 408 28.65 -10.06 3.52
CA LEU A 408 29.41 -9.18 2.63
C LEU A 408 28.49 -8.31 1.75
N LEU A 409 27.46 -8.93 1.14
CA LEU A 409 26.48 -8.22 0.32
C LEU A 409 25.71 -7.17 1.14
N ARG A 410 25.30 -7.53 2.36
CA ARG A 410 24.59 -6.63 3.29
C ARG A 410 25.45 -5.46 3.71
N GLU A 411 26.71 -5.70 4.11
CA GLU A 411 27.65 -4.64 4.47
C GLU A 411 27.87 -3.66 3.32
N ARG A 412 27.94 -4.15 2.10
CA ARG A 412 28.07 -3.31 0.92
C ARG A 412 26.85 -2.40 0.73
N ARG A 413 25.63 -2.97 0.83
CA ARG A 413 24.39 -2.17 0.75
C ARG A 413 24.32 -1.15 1.89
N LYS A 414 24.71 -1.54 3.11
CA LYS A 414 24.76 -0.63 4.26
C LYS A 414 25.74 0.52 4.02
N LYS A 415 26.93 0.27 3.47
CA LYS A 415 27.91 1.31 3.12
C LYS A 415 27.37 2.26 2.05
N ARG A 416 26.59 1.76 1.10
CA ARG A 416 25.92 2.55 0.06
C ARG A 416 24.83 3.46 0.63
N GLY A 417 24.23 3.11 1.76
CA GLY A 417 23.21 3.87 2.45
C GLY A 417 21.81 3.26 2.37
N ALA A 418 21.69 1.96 2.09
CA ALA A 418 20.42 1.27 2.13
C ALA A 418 19.77 1.40 3.51
N ILE A 419 18.47 1.68 3.52
CA ILE A 419 17.66 1.87 4.73
C ILE A 419 17.03 0.53 5.06
N ASP A 420 17.31 0.00 6.25
CA ASP A 420 16.64 -1.20 6.77
C ASP A 420 15.59 -0.76 7.79
N PHE A 421 14.31 -0.95 7.45
CA PHE A 421 13.21 -0.76 8.37
C PHE A 421 12.84 -2.13 8.94
N ASP A 422 13.30 -2.41 10.14
CA ASP A 422 12.98 -3.67 10.84
C ASP A 422 11.74 -3.47 11.73
N PHE A 423 10.56 -3.50 11.11
CA PHE A 423 9.30 -3.51 11.86
C PHE A 423 8.85 -4.95 12.11
N PRO A 424 8.48 -5.29 13.34
CA PRO A 424 7.99 -6.63 13.65
C PRO A 424 6.65 -6.88 12.93
N GLU A 425 6.65 -7.84 12.02
CA GLU A 425 5.43 -8.39 11.44
C GLU A 425 4.73 -9.29 12.46
N THR A 426 3.42 -9.47 12.31
CA THR A 426 2.65 -10.34 13.21
C THR A 426 2.56 -11.75 12.63
N LYS A 427 3.12 -12.73 13.31
CA LYS A 427 2.83 -14.14 13.05
C LYS A 427 1.58 -14.54 13.81
N MET A 428 0.58 -15.03 13.08
CA MET A 428 -0.67 -15.53 13.64
C MET A 428 -0.73 -17.06 13.58
N ILE A 429 -1.15 -17.67 14.68
CA ILE A 429 -1.48 -19.08 14.73
C ILE A 429 -2.99 -19.19 14.89
N LEU A 430 -3.64 -19.84 13.92
CA LEU A 430 -5.08 -20.05 13.88
C LEU A 430 -5.43 -21.49 14.23
N ASP A 431 -6.60 -21.71 14.84
CA ASP A 431 -7.18 -23.03 15.04
C ASP A 431 -7.85 -23.55 13.74
N GLU A 432 -8.40 -24.76 13.77
CA GLU A 432 -9.10 -25.39 12.64
C GLU A 432 -10.35 -24.59 12.19
N GLN A 433 -10.89 -23.74 13.02
CA GLN A 433 -12.02 -22.85 12.74
C GLN A 433 -11.57 -21.48 12.23
N GLY A 434 -10.25 -21.25 12.08
CA GLY A 434 -9.67 -19.98 11.63
C GLY A 434 -9.68 -18.89 12.71
N ARG A 435 -9.81 -19.25 14.00
CA ARG A 435 -9.74 -18.29 15.12
C ARG A 435 -8.29 -18.12 15.58
N PRO A 436 -7.86 -16.90 15.92
CA PRO A 436 -6.51 -16.66 16.38
C PRO A 436 -6.31 -17.19 17.81
N VAL A 437 -5.40 -18.14 17.99
CA VAL A 437 -5.04 -18.70 19.29
C VAL A 437 -3.78 -18.09 19.86
N GLU A 438 -2.84 -17.68 19.01
CA GLU A 438 -1.60 -17.03 19.41
C GLU A 438 -1.21 -15.94 18.38
N LEU A 439 -0.72 -14.83 18.90
CA LEU A 439 -0.15 -13.72 18.14
C LEU A 439 1.23 -13.40 18.70
N LYS A 440 2.24 -13.39 17.84
CA LYS A 440 3.60 -13.06 18.24
C LYS A 440 4.32 -12.32 17.13
N PRO A 441 5.35 -11.52 17.44
CA PRO A 441 6.22 -10.94 16.42
C PRO A 441 6.85 -12.04 15.57
N TYR A 442 6.93 -11.80 14.25
CA TYR A 442 7.74 -12.62 13.36
C TYR A 442 9.19 -12.18 13.49
N GLU A 443 10.05 -13.09 13.92
CA GLU A 443 11.49 -12.82 14.07
C GLU A 443 12.22 -13.14 12.77
N ARG A 444 12.90 -12.15 12.21
CA ARG A 444 13.81 -12.33 11.07
C ARG A 444 15.11 -12.97 11.59
N ASN A 445 15.41 -14.17 11.10
CA ASN A 445 16.62 -14.92 11.45
C ASN A 445 17.70 -14.80 10.36
N VAL A 446 18.86 -15.43 10.55
CA VAL A 446 19.97 -15.44 9.58
C VAL A 446 19.53 -15.97 8.22
N ALA A 447 18.67 -16.99 8.18
CA ALA A 447 18.22 -17.64 6.95
C ALA A 447 17.30 -16.72 6.11
N THR A 448 16.36 -16.02 6.75
CA THR A 448 15.50 -15.06 6.06
C THR A 448 16.31 -13.90 5.50
N LYS A 449 17.26 -13.37 6.28
CA LYS A 449 18.16 -12.29 5.84
C LYS A 449 19.07 -12.74 4.69
N MET A 450 19.54 -13.98 4.71
CA MET A 450 20.41 -14.55 3.68
C MET A 450 19.70 -14.66 2.33
N ILE A 451 18.49 -15.21 2.31
CA ILE A 451 17.69 -15.29 1.08
C ILE A 451 17.33 -13.92 0.56
N GLU A 452 16.93 -12.99 1.43
CA GLU A 452 16.69 -11.60 1.03
C GLU A 452 17.91 -10.96 0.36
N ASP A 453 19.12 -11.12 0.92
CA ASP A 453 20.34 -10.57 0.35
C ASP A 453 20.62 -11.12 -1.06
N PHE A 454 20.39 -12.42 -1.28
CA PHE A 454 20.61 -13.06 -2.57
C PHE A 454 19.55 -12.62 -3.60
N MET A 455 18.29 -12.48 -3.19
CA MET A 455 17.24 -11.98 -4.07
C MET A 455 17.46 -10.52 -4.45
N LEU A 456 17.88 -9.68 -3.52
CA LEU A 456 18.24 -8.28 -3.79
C LEU A 456 19.42 -8.20 -4.77
N ALA A 457 20.46 -9.01 -4.59
CA ALA A 457 21.61 -9.07 -5.50
C ALA A 457 21.19 -9.46 -6.93
N ALA A 458 20.36 -10.50 -7.08
CA ALA A 458 19.87 -10.92 -8.39
C ALA A 458 18.97 -9.86 -9.03
N ASN A 459 18.06 -9.24 -8.27
CA ASN A 459 17.18 -8.18 -8.76
C ASN A 459 17.96 -6.96 -9.25
N GLU A 460 18.99 -6.51 -8.51
CA GLU A 460 19.86 -5.41 -8.92
C GLU A 460 20.66 -5.76 -10.17
N THR A 461 21.28 -6.94 -10.23
CA THR A 461 22.09 -7.41 -11.35
C THR A 461 21.27 -7.48 -12.65
N VAL A 462 20.09 -8.07 -12.60
CA VAL A 462 19.18 -8.17 -13.75
C VAL A 462 18.72 -6.78 -14.20
N ALA A 463 18.35 -5.90 -13.26
CA ALA A 463 17.90 -4.55 -13.60
C ALA A 463 19.02 -3.74 -14.28
N GLU A 464 20.24 -3.81 -13.77
CA GLU A 464 21.40 -3.12 -14.34
C GLU A 464 21.73 -3.61 -15.75
N GLU A 465 21.76 -4.93 -15.98
CA GLU A 465 22.04 -5.49 -17.31
C GLU A 465 21.04 -5.01 -18.35
N TYR A 466 19.74 -5.11 -18.06
CA TYR A 466 18.70 -4.73 -19.04
C TYR A 466 18.56 -3.24 -19.21
N PHE A 467 18.95 -2.42 -18.25
CA PHE A 467 19.08 -0.98 -18.40
C PHE A 467 20.18 -0.62 -19.42
N TRP A 468 21.38 -1.18 -19.28
CA TRP A 468 22.51 -0.89 -20.19
C TRP A 468 22.34 -1.51 -21.58
N ARG A 469 21.48 -2.51 -21.72
CA ARG A 469 21.09 -3.06 -23.03
C ARG A 469 20.07 -2.18 -23.76
N GLU A 470 19.53 -1.15 -23.13
CA GLU A 470 18.48 -0.28 -23.68
C GLU A 470 17.24 -1.05 -24.16
N ILE A 471 16.88 -2.11 -23.47
CA ILE A 471 15.71 -2.95 -23.76
C ILE A 471 14.54 -2.45 -22.93
N PRO A 472 13.32 -2.30 -23.49
CA PRO A 472 12.12 -1.98 -22.73
C PRO A 472 11.93 -2.97 -21.57
N PHE A 473 11.81 -2.44 -20.34
CA PHE A 473 11.83 -3.27 -19.14
C PHE A 473 10.89 -2.72 -18.06
N LEU A 474 10.63 -3.49 -17.01
CA LEU A 474 9.91 -3.02 -15.83
C LEU A 474 10.87 -2.90 -14.66
N TYR A 475 10.81 -1.74 -14.01
CA TYR A 475 11.59 -1.44 -12.82
C TYR A 475 10.69 -1.34 -11.59
N ARG A 476 11.23 -1.65 -10.44
CA ARG A 476 10.66 -1.34 -9.14
C ARG A 476 11.29 -0.06 -8.64
N THR A 477 10.57 1.05 -8.75
CA THR A 477 11.08 2.38 -8.43
C THR A 477 10.56 2.84 -7.07
N HIS A 478 11.45 3.48 -6.32
CA HIS A 478 11.12 4.16 -5.08
C HIS A 478 11.77 5.53 -5.10
N GLU A 479 10.98 6.53 -5.42
CA GLU A 479 11.47 7.91 -5.54
C GLU A 479 11.87 8.50 -4.18
N ALA A 480 12.70 9.53 -4.21
CA ALA A 480 13.04 10.29 -3.01
C ALA A 480 11.80 10.89 -2.34
N PRO A 481 11.79 11.01 -1.00
CA PRO A 481 10.68 11.62 -0.29
C PRO A 481 10.51 13.10 -0.65
N GLU A 482 9.29 13.61 -0.51
CA GLU A 482 8.98 15.02 -0.73
C GLU A 482 9.68 15.90 0.31
N GLU A 483 10.26 17.01 -0.15
CA GLU A 483 11.03 17.93 0.69
C GLU A 483 10.23 18.42 1.91
N ASP A 484 8.94 18.73 1.74
CA ASP A 484 8.08 19.20 2.83
C ASP A 484 7.81 18.13 3.89
N LYS A 485 7.70 16.86 3.49
CA LYS A 485 7.56 15.75 4.44
C LYS A 485 8.82 15.54 5.25
N VAL A 486 9.98 15.68 4.60
CA VAL A 486 11.28 15.57 5.29
C VAL A 486 11.52 16.77 6.21
N LYS A 487 11.13 17.99 5.83
CA LYS A 487 11.18 19.16 6.70
C LYS A 487 10.34 18.96 7.97
N LYS A 488 9.12 18.42 7.83
CA LYS A 488 8.26 18.08 8.98
C LYS A 488 8.91 17.03 9.88
N LEU A 489 9.48 15.97 9.29
CA LEU A 489 10.24 14.97 10.03
C LEU A 489 11.43 15.61 10.76
N SER A 490 12.22 16.43 10.08
CA SER A 490 13.37 17.14 10.67
C SER A 490 12.98 18.03 11.84
N THR A 491 11.91 18.83 11.68
CA THR A 491 11.39 19.66 12.77
C THR A 491 10.99 18.85 13.98
N PHE A 492 10.34 17.71 13.75
CA PHE A 492 9.90 16.82 14.81
C PHE A 492 11.07 16.19 15.57
N ILE A 493 12.03 15.57 14.86
CA ILE A 493 13.16 14.88 15.51
C ILE A 493 14.11 15.81 16.24
N ASN A 494 14.14 17.12 15.86
CA ASN A 494 14.90 18.14 16.56
C ASN A 494 14.47 18.27 18.04
N ASN A 495 13.18 18.01 18.35
CA ASN A 495 12.68 18.04 19.73
C ASN A 495 13.31 16.94 20.61
N PHE A 496 13.85 15.90 19.99
CA PHE A 496 14.56 14.79 20.66
C PHE A 496 16.09 14.89 20.53
N GLY A 497 16.59 16.00 19.97
CA GLY A 497 18.03 16.22 19.78
C GLY A 497 18.64 15.48 18.57
N TYR A 498 17.82 14.93 17.68
CA TYR A 498 18.29 14.32 16.44
C TYR A 498 18.20 15.30 15.27
N HIS A 499 19.12 15.18 14.33
CA HIS A 499 19.19 16.07 13.16
C HIS A 499 19.41 15.25 11.88
N ILE A 500 18.71 15.63 10.82
CA ILE A 500 18.96 15.17 9.45
C ILE A 500 19.66 16.31 8.69
N HIS A 501 20.75 15.97 8.01
CA HIS A 501 21.40 16.93 7.13
C HIS A 501 20.62 17.01 5.80
N MET A 502 19.94 18.14 5.59
CA MET A 502 19.22 18.43 4.35
C MET A 502 20.13 19.22 3.42
N GLY A 503 20.72 18.54 2.40
CA GLY A 503 21.39 19.20 1.29
C GLY A 503 20.38 19.71 0.25
N ASN A 504 20.82 19.92 -1.00
CA ASN A 504 19.92 20.25 -2.11
C ASN A 504 18.94 19.10 -2.43
N GLU A 505 19.35 17.87 -2.12
CA GLU A 505 18.51 16.66 -2.22
C GLU A 505 18.79 15.78 -1.01
N ILE A 506 17.73 15.11 -0.52
CA ILE A 506 17.90 14.16 0.56
C ILE A 506 18.48 12.86 0.02
N ARG A 507 19.48 12.33 0.72
CA ARG A 507 20.11 11.04 0.37
C ARG A 507 19.63 9.94 1.31
N PRO A 508 19.49 8.70 0.84
CA PRO A 508 19.09 7.56 1.68
C PRO A 508 19.96 7.43 2.93
N LYS A 509 21.28 7.66 2.79
CA LYS A 509 22.26 7.59 3.87
C LYS A 509 21.96 8.51 5.05
N GLU A 510 21.29 9.64 4.85
CA GLU A 510 20.96 10.54 5.95
C GLU A 510 19.81 9.99 6.81
N ILE A 511 18.85 9.32 6.17
CA ILE A 511 17.78 8.58 6.87
C ILE A 511 18.36 7.36 7.59
N GLN A 512 19.24 6.58 6.91
CA GLN A 512 19.93 5.45 7.51
C GLN A 512 20.66 5.86 8.81
N LYS A 513 21.46 6.93 8.77
CA LYS A 513 22.16 7.45 9.95
C LYS A 513 21.23 7.88 11.09
N LEU A 514 20.06 8.42 10.74
CA LEU A 514 19.04 8.75 11.74
C LEU A 514 18.56 7.47 12.43
N LEU A 515 18.18 6.45 11.66
CA LEU A 515 17.68 5.18 12.19
C LEU A 515 18.74 4.47 13.05
N GLU A 516 19.99 4.42 12.60
CA GLU A 516 21.13 3.89 13.39
C GLU A 516 21.34 4.63 14.73
N LYS A 517 21.09 5.95 14.77
CA LYS A 517 21.22 6.72 16.02
C LYS A 517 20.09 6.50 17.00
N VAL A 518 18.91 6.18 16.52
CA VAL A 518 17.74 5.95 17.39
C VAL A 518 17.57 4.49 17.79
N GLU A 519 18.30 3.58 17.17
CA GLU A 519 18.32 2.15 17.48
C GLU A 519 18.56 1.91 18.98
N GLY A 520 17.73 1.08 19.62
CA GLY A 520 17.77 0.78 21.05
C GLY A 520 17.29 1.91 21.97
N THR A 521 16.86 3.06 21.45
CA THR A 521 16.32 4.16 22.25
C THR A 521 14.80 4.06 22.39
N PRO A 522 14.18 4.69 23.41
CA PRO A 522 12.73 4.73 23.56
C PRO A 522 12.00 5.38 22.36
N GLN A 523 12.69 6.21 21.59
CA GLN A 523 12.15 6.94 20.45
C GLN A 523 12.25 6.17 19.13
N GLU A 524 12.93 5.02 19.11
CA GLU A 524 13.20 4.24 17.90
C GLU A 524 11.93 3.94 17.09
N ALA A 525 10.94 3.31 17.72
CA ALA A 525 9.70 2.90 17.05
C ALA A 525 8.95 4.09 16.44
N LEU A 526 8.92 5.23 17.12
CA LEU A 526 8.26 6.42 16.64
C LEU A 526 9.00 7.05 15.46
N ILE A 527 10.31 7.31 15.64
CA ILE A 527 11.11 8.00 14.61
C ILE A 527 11.17 7.14 13.35
N SER A 528 11.32 5.82 13.49
CA SER A 528 11.30 4.87 12.37
C SER A 528 9.96 4.90 11.62
N ARG A 529 8.81 4.91 12.33
CA ARG A 529 7.48 5.03 11.70
C ARG A 529 7.28 6.38 10.99
N LEU A 530 7.73 7.47 11.59
CA LEU A 530 7.63 8.81 10.96
C LEU A 530 8.56 8.93 9.75
N ALA A 531 9.78 8.37 9.82
CA ALA A 531 10.68 8.29 8.69
C ALA A 531 10.06 7.50 7.55
N LEU A 532 9.47 6.32 7.82
CA LEU A 532 8.76 5.52 6.82
C LEU A 532 7.58 6.28 6.20
N ARG A 533 6.76 6.96 7.02
CA ARG A 533 5.62 7.77 6.54
C ARG A 533 6.04 8.99 5.69
N SER A 534 7.26 9.47 5.84
CA SER A 534 7.79 10.54 5.01
C SER A 534 8.21 10.07 3.62
N MET A 535 8.43 8.76 3.44
CA MET A 535 8.79 8.15 2.17
C MET A 535 7.62 8.11 1.20
N LYS A 536 7.94 8.07 -0.09
CA LYS A 536 6.97 7.71 -1.13
C LYS A 536 6.75 6.19 -1.12
N GLN A 537 5.68 5.74 -1.72
CA GLN A 537 5.44 4.31 -1.94
C GLN A 537 6.20 3.85 -3.18
N ALA A 538 6.83 2.67 -3.11
CA ALA A 538 7.44 2.05 -4.28
C ALA A 538 6.37 1.60 -5.28
N ARG A 539 6.70 1.64 -6.58
CA ARG A 539 5.77 1.28 -7.66
C ARG A 539 6.51 0.65 -8.84
N TYR A 540 5.79 -0.02 -9.71
CA TYR A 540 6.34 -0.48 -10.97
C TYR A 540 6.27 0.62 -12.01
N THR A 541 7.33 0.76 -12.82
CA THR A 541 7.42 1.74 -13.91
C THR A 541 8.24 1.17 -15.07
N PRO A 542 7.99 1.54 -16.33
CA PRO A 542 8.89 1.21 -17.42
C PRO A 542 10.16 2.08 -17.43
N GLU A 543 10.16 3.18 -16.68
CA GLU A 543 11.29 4.10 -16.55
C GLU A 543 12.05 3.85 -15.25
N ASN A 544 13.39 3.78 -15.35
CA ASN A 544 14.23 3.63 -14.16
C ASN A 544 14.40 4.95 -13.42
N ALA A 545 13.87 5.04 -12.20
CA ALA A 545 14.09 6.16 -11.29
C ALA A 545 14.92 5.76 -10.04
N GLY A 546 15.48 4.56 -10.04
CA GLY A 546 16.19 4.00 -8.89
C GLY A 546 15.27 3.60 -7.73
N HIS A 547 15.87 3.12 -6.65
CA HIS A 547 15.15 2.70 -5.45
C HIS A 547 15.75 3.35 -4.20
N PHE A 548 15.13 4.44 -3.73
CA PHE A 548 15.64 5.26 -2.61
C PHE A 548 15.89 4.43 -1.35
N GLY A 549 14.93 3.64 -0.90
CA GLY A 549 15.07 2.83 0.33
C GLY A 549 16.23 1.84 0.28
N LEU A 550 16.49 1.22 -0.87
CA LEU A 550 17.62 0.30 -1.08
C LEU A 550 18.92 1.01 -1.46
N ALA A 551 18.88 2.34 -1.65
CA ALA A 551 19.98 3.10 -2.23
C ALA A 551 20.51 2.46 -3.53
N ALA A 552 19.62 1.83 -4.32
CA ALA A 552 19.95 1.13 -5.56
C ALA A 552 19.69 2.04 -6.76
N GLN A 553 20.65 2.10 -7.68
CA GLN A 553 20.51 2.86 -8.92
C GLN A 553 19.60 2.13 -9.93
N TYR A 554 19.66 0.81 -9.95
CA TYR A 554 18.87 -0.08 -10.79
C TYR A 554 18.20 -1.12 -9.90
N TYR A 555 16.89 -1.29 -10.04
CA TYR A 555 16.18 -2.29 -9.28
C TYR A 555 14.92 -2.77 -10.00
N THR A 556 14.72 -4.06 -10.01
CA THR A 556 13.52 -4.72 -10.54
C THR A 556 13.09 -5.84 -9.60
N HIS A 557 11.92 -6.40 -9.84
CA HIS A 557 11.51 -7.66 -9.25
C HIS A 557 11.61 -8.77 -10.28
N PHE A 558 12.55 -9.69 -10.08
CA PHE A 558 12.86 -10.81 -10.96
C PHE A 558 12.55 -12.16 -10.31
N THR A 559 12.54 -12.23 -8.99
CA THR A 559 12.72 -13.45 -8.21
C THR A 559 11.43 -14.18 -7.82
N SER A 560 10.24 -13.70 -8.24
CA SER A 560 8.97 -14.35 -7.82
C SER A 560 7.88 -14.35 -8.90
N PRO A 561 8.08 -14.99 -10.06
CA PRO A 561 7.12 -15.00 -11.17
C PRO A 561 5.87 -15.84 -10.92
N ILE A 562 5.87 -16.77 -9.95
CA ILE A 562 4.67 -17.54 -9.56
C ILE A 562 3.62 -16.64 -8.94
N ARG A 563 4.07 -15.63 -8.15
CA ARG A 563 3.20 -14.79 -7.35
C ARG A 563 3.17 -13.32 -7.73
N ARG A 564 4.04 -12.84 -8.65
CA ARG A 564 4.05 -11.44 -9.12
C ARG A 564 4.09 -11.38 -10.64
N TYR A 565 3.15 -10.68 -11.24
CA TYR A 565 3.08 -10.53 -12.69
C TYR A 565 4.23 -9.72 -13.32
N PRO A 566 4.76 -8.65 -12.69
CA PRO A 566 5.93 -7.95 -13.22
C PRO A 566 7.14 -8.86 -13.45
N ASP A 567 7.43 -9.77 -12.52
CA ASP A 567 8.49 -10.76 -12.63
C ASP A 567 8.23 -11.69 -13.83
N LEU A 568 7.01 -12.19 -13.98
CA LEU A 568 6.60 -13.00 -15.12
C LEU A 568 6.79 -12.24 -16.44
N GLN A 569 6.45 -10.97 -16.49
CA GLN A 569 6.59 -10.14 -17.68
C GLN A 569 8.05 -9.91 -18.07
N ILE A 570 8.93 -9.58 -17.11
CA ILE A 570 10.35 -9.40 -17.44
C ILE A 570 11.04 -10.70 -17.83
N HIS A 571 10.63 -11.83 -17.26
CA HIS A 571 11.14 -13.14 -17.68
C HIS A 571 10.89 -13.41 -19.18
N ARG A 572 9.75 -12.98 -19.73
CA ARG A 572 9.49 -13.08 -21.18
C ARG A 572 10.47 -12.24 -21.98
N ILE A 573 10.69 -10.99 -21.59
CA ILE A 573 11.62 -10.08 -22.26
C ILE A 573 13.03 -10.67 -22.23
N ILE A 574 13.48 -11.12 -21.06
CA ILE A 574 14.78 -11.77 -20.86
C ILE A 574 14.95 -12.97 -21.80
N LYS A 575 13.98 -13.87 -21.84
CA LYS A 575 14.04 -15.07 -22.69
C LYS A 575 14.01 -14.77 -24.18
N GLU A 576 13.22 -13.79 -24.63
CA GLU A 576 13.25 -13.36 -26.03
C GLU A 576 14.61 -12.77 -26.42
N ASN A 577 15.23 -12.00 -25.51
CA ASN A 577 16.57 -11.49 -25.70
C ASN A 577 17.61 -12.62 -25.77
N LEU A 578 17.61 -13.54 -24.81
CA LEU A 578 18.54 -14.69 -24.78
C LEU A 578 18.44 -15.58 -26.03
N ARG A 579 17.25 -15.71 -26.57
CA ARG A 579 16.98 -16.50 -27.77
C ARG A 579 17.19 -15.74 -29.08
N GLY A 580 17.63 -14.48 -29.04
CA GLY A 580 17.79 -13.61 -30.20
C GLY A 580 16.48 -13.34 -30.94
N ARG A 581 15.35 -13.35 -30.26
CA ARG A 581 14.00 -13.14 -30.82
C ARG A 581 13.44 -11.75 -30.56
N LEU A 582 14.16 -10.90 -29.86
CA LEU A 582 13.76 -9.54 -29.51
C LEU A 582 14.03 -8.60 -30.71
N SER A 583 13.12 -8.59 -31.67
CA SER A 583 13.17 -7.69 -32.83
C SER A 583 12.66 -6.28 -32.47
N ASP A 584 12.88 -5.29 -33.37
CA ASP A 584 12.37 -3.92 -33.19
C ASP A 584 10.84 -3.90 -33.02
N ASP A 585 10.09 -4.74 -33.74
CA ASP A 585 8.65 -4.89 -33.57
C ASP A 585 8.27 -5.41 -32.18
N ARG A 586 9.08 -6.32 -31.62
CA ARG A 586 8.87 -6.83 -30.25
C ARG A 586 9.22 -5.79 -29.21
N MET A 587 10.28 -5.02 -29.41
CA MET A 587 10.62 -3.89 -28.54
C MET A 587 9.51 -2.84 -28.52
N ALA A 588 9.04 -2.41 -29.70
CA ALA A 588 7.91 -1.47 -29.81
C ALA A 588 6.61 -2.01 -29.20
N HIS A 589 6.38 -3.34 -29.26
CA HIS A 589 5.27 -3.98 -28.57
C HIS A 589 5.41 -3.85 -27.05
N TYR A 590 6.59 -4.13 -26.49
CA TYR A 590 6.83 -4.00 -25.05
C TYR A 590 6.74 -2.56 -24.57
N GLU A 591 7.30 -1.59 -25.29
CA GLU A 591 7.14 -0.15 -24.99
C GLU A 591 5.67 0.24 -24.82
N LYS A 592 4.80 -0.30 -25.68
CA LYS A 592 3.38 -0.01 -25.64
C LYS A 592 2.65 -0.61 -24.45
N ILE A 593 2.98 -1.86 -24.06
CA ILE A 593 2.21 -2.59 -23.02
C ILE A 593 2.75 -2.37 -21.61
N LEU A 594 4.04 -2.06 -21.43
CA LEU A 594 4.66 -2.04 -20.10
C LEU A 594 4.08 -0.98 -19.18
N GLN A 595 3.59 0.15 -19.72
CA GLN A 595 2.91 1.16 -18.91
C GLN A 595 1.61 0.63 -18.28
N GLU A 596 0.80 -0.09 -19.07
CA GLU A 596 -0.43 -0.72 -18.59
C GLU A 596 -0.13 -1.80 -17.55
N VAL A 597 0.87 -2.66 -17.83
CA VAL A 597 1.32 -3.71 -16.90
C VAL A 597 1.82 -3.12 -15.59
N ALA A 598 2.60 -2.04 -15.64
CA ALA A 598 3.12 -1.35 -14.46
C ALA A 598 1.99 -0.78 -13.59
N THR A 599 1.04 -0.09 -14.21
CA THR A 599 -0.11 0.51 -13.53
C THR A 599 -0.98 -0.56 -12.88
N GLN A 600 -1.41 -1.58 -13.65
CA GLN A 600 -2.24 -2.67 -13.16
C GLN A 600 -1.56 -3.42 -12.00
N SER A 601 -0.27 -3.75 -12.15
CA SER A 601 0.46 -4.48 -11.10
C SER A 601 0.60 -3.67 -9.82
N SER A 602 0.89 -2.37 -9.91
CA SER A 602 0.98 -1.47 -8.75
C SER A 602 -0.37 -1.28 -8.03
N GLU A 603 -1.47 -1.22 -8.79
CA GLU A 603 -2.82 -1.14 -8.22
C GLU A 603 -3.21 -2.43 -7.49
N MET A 604 -2.96 -3.58 -8.11
CA MET A 604 -3.30 -4.87 -7.51
C MET A 604 -2.46 -5.18 -6.29
N GLU A 605 -1.17 -4.81 -6.29
CA GLU A 605 -0.30 -4.91 -5.12
C GLU A 605 -0.86 -4.09 -3.94
N ARG A 606 -1.23 -2.82 -4.16
CA ARG A 606 -1.83 -1.99 -3.10
C ARG A 606 -3.12 -2.57 -2.54
N ARG A 607 -4.00 -3.09 -3.42
CA ARG A 607 -5.24 -3.75 -3.00
C ARG A 607 -4.94 -5.01 -2.16
N ALA A 608 -3.95 -5.79 -2.57
CA ALA A 608 -3.52 -6.97 -1.83
C ALA A 608 -3.00 -6.59 -0.43
N GLU A 609 -2.07 -5.64 -0.34
CA GLU A 609 -1.51 -5.15 0.92
C GLU A 609 -2.60 -4.59 1.86
N GLU A 610 -3.57 -3.85 1.33
CA GLU A 610 -4.69 -3.34 2.12
C GLU A 610 -5.58 -4.47 2.64
N ALA A 611 -5.91 -5.46 1.82
CA ALA A 611 -6.70 -6.60 2.24
C ALA A 611 -5.98 -7.46 3.27
N GLU A 612 -4.69 -7.74 3.07
CA GLU A 612 -3.84 -8.45 4.04
C GLU A 612 -3.84 -7.73 5.39
N ARG A 613 -3.59 -6.42 5.40
CA ARG A 613 -3.60 -5.59 6.62
C ARG A 613 -4.96 -5.60 7.32
N GLU A 614 -6.05 -5.51 6.56
CA GLU A 614 -7.39 -5.54 7.12
C GLU A 614 -7.77 -6.91 7.72
N THR A 615 -7.31 -8.01 7.12
CA THR A 615 -7.52 -9.35 7.69
C THR A 615 -6.71 -9.57 8.96
N VAL A 616 -5.45 -9.09 8.99
CA VAL A 616 -4.61 -9.12 10.20
C VAL A 616 -5.28 -8.30 11.32
N LYS A 617 -5.75 -7.09 11.01
CA LYS A 617 -6.43 -6.22 11.98
C LYS A 617 -7.70 -6.87 12.51
N LEU A 618 -8.51 -7.49 11.66
CA LEU A 618 -9.71 -8.22 12.07
C LEU A 618 -9.37 -9.34 13.04
N LYS A 619 -8.37 -10.16 12.74
CA LYS A 619 -7.94 -11.27 13.61
C LYS A 619 -7.35 -10.79 14.93
N LYS A 620 -6.64 -9.65 14.95
CA LYS A 620 -6.20 -9.01 16.21
C LYS A 620 -7.38 -8.60 17.09
N VAL A 621 -8.44 -8.03 16.50
CA VAL A 621 -9.66 -7.67 17.22
C VAL A 621 -10.38 -8.93 17.74
N GLU A 622 -10.50 -9.98 16.92
CA GLU A 622 -11.09 -11.26 17.31
C GLU A 622 -10.35 -11.87 18.50
N TYR A 623 -9.01 -11.86 18.48
CA TYR A 623 -8.17 -12.32 19.59
C TYR A 623 -8.43 -11.55 20.88
N MET A 624 -8.66 -10.24 20.81
CA MET A 624 -8.88 -9.39 21.98
C MET A 624 -10.31 -9.45 22.51
N GLN A 625 -11.30 -9.91 21.71
CA GLN A 625 -12.68 -10.09 22.21
C GLN A 625 -12.77 -11.06 23.39
N ASP A 626 -12.00 -12.14 23.34
CA ASP A 626 -11.97 -13.14 24.41
C ASP A 626 -11.17 -12.68 25.65
N ARG A 627 -10.55 -11.48 25.58
CA ARG A 627 -9.66 -10.92 26.61
C ARG A 627 -10.14 -9.59 27.18
N ILE A 628 -11.42 -9.27 26.99
CA ILE A 628 -12.02 -8.07 27.58
C ILE A 628 -11.93 -8.15 29.10
N GLY A 629 -11.39 -7.09 29.72
CA GLY A 629 -11.14 -7.01 31.16
C GLY A 629 -9.74 -7.47 31.59
N GLU A 630 -8.97 -8.13 30.74
CA GLU A 630 -7.57 -8.47 31.01
C GLU A 630 -6.65 -7.26 30.93
N GLU A 631 -5.55 -7.31 31.70
CA GLU A 631 -4.54 -6.25 31.74
C GLU A 631 -3.25 -6.67 31.02
N PHE A 632 -2.66 -5.72 30.32
CA PHE A 632 -1.44 -5.92 29.56
C PHE A 632 -0.46 -4.78 29.78
N GLU A 633 0.83 -5.09 29.74
CA GLU A 633 1.87 -4.08 29.57
C GLU A 633 1.99 -3.72 28.10
N GLY A 634 2.21 -2.44 27.81
CA GLY A 634 2.38 -1.94 26.45
C GLY A 634 3.22 -0.69 26.43
N VAL A 635 3.44 -0.19 25.21
CA VAL A 635 4.20 1.03 24.96
C VAL A 635 3.31 2.01 24.16
N ILE A 636 3.29 3.27 24.53
CA ILE A 636 2.57 4.29 23.78
C ILE A 636 3.23 4.44 22.41
N SER A 637 2.54 3.97 21.37
CA SER A 637 2.99 3.93 19.97
C SER A 637 2.54 5.14 19.16
N GLY A 638 1.53 5.86 19.65
CA GLY A 638 1.00 7.05 18.96
C GLY A 638 0.21 7.94 19.93
N ILE A 639 0.25 9.24 19.70
CA ILE A 639 -0.57 10.21 20.44
C ILE A 639 -1.28 11.13 19.46
N THR A 640 -2.56 11.32 19.71
CA THR A 640 -3.44 12.18 18.91
C THR A 640 -4.36 12.98 19.83
N LYS A 641 -5.07 13.95 19.29
CA LYS A 641 -6.12 14.67 20.03
C LYS A 641 -7.27 13.78 20.54
N TRP A 642 -7.35 12.55 20.07
CA TRP A 642 -8.38 11.57 20.50
C TRP A 642 -7.92 10.69 21.65
N GLY A 643 -6.62 10.59 21.90
CA GLY A 643 -6.04 9.73 22.92
C GLY A 643 -4.69 9.17 22.54
N ALA A 644 -4.26 8.19 23.33
CA ALA A 644 -3.01 7.49 23.19
C ALA A 644 -3.24 6.09 22.58
N TYR A 645 -2.51 5.78 21.52
CA TYR A 645 -2.41 4.41 21.00
C TYR A 645 -1.36 3.66 21.79
N VAL A 646 -1.68 2.46 22.22
CA VAL A 646 -0.78 1.59 22.98
C VAL A 646 -0.57 0.30 22.21
N GLU A 647 0.68 -0.04 21.96
CA GLU A 647 1.09 -1.29 21.31
C GLU A 647 1.56 -2.29 22.37
N LEU A 648 0.99 -3.49 22.33
CA LEU A 648 1.34 -4.60 23.19
C LEU A 648 2.52 -5.40 22.61
N PRO A 649 3.24 -6.22 23.41
CA PRO A 649 4.37 -7.04 22.94
C PRO A 649 4.02 -8.01 21.78
N ASN A 650 2.76 -8.40 21.67
CA ASN A 650 2.23 -9.24 20.59
C ASN A 650 1.81 -8.44 19.35
N THR A 651 2.26 -7.20 19.22
CA THR A 651 1.99 -6.29 18.10
C THR A 651 0.53 -5.80 17.97
N ILE A 652 -0.31 -6.06 18.97
CA ILE A 652 -1.67 -5.52 19.00
C ILE A 652 -1.62 -4.06 19.42
N GLU A 653 -2.32 -3.20 18.68
CA GLU A 653 -2.46 -1.79 19.00
C GLU A 653 -3.92 -1.47 19.32
N GLY A 654 -4.17 -0.73 20.41
CA GLY A 654 -5.48 -0.25 20.81
C GLY A 654 -5.43 1.22 21.24
N LEU A 655 -6.59 1.87 21.30
CA LEU A 655 -6.73 3.27 21.66
C LEU A 655 -7.20 3.43 23.11
N VAL A 656 -6.44 4.16 23.91
CA VAL A 656 -6.94 4.78 25.15
C VAL A 656 -7.50 6.14 24.78
N HIS A 657 -8.83 6.22 24.63
CA HIS A 657 -9.50 7.46 24.26
C HIS A 657 -9.48 8.47 25.41
N VAL A 658 -9.28 9.78 25.11
CA VAL A 658 -9.24 10.85 26.15
C VAL A 658 -10.48 10.86 27.07
N VAL A 659 -11.65 10.47 26.56
CA VAL A 659 -12.89 10.34 27.34
C VAL A 659 -12.80 9.26 28.42
N ASN A 660 -11.94 8.26 28.23
CA ASN A 660 -11.73 7.16 29.19
C ASN A 660 -10.62 7.46 30.21
N MET A 661 -9.89 8.56 30.04
CA MET A 661 -8.90 9.08 30.99
C MET A 661 -9.64 9.91 32.05
N LYS A 662 -10.05 9.26 33.14
CA LYS A 662 -10.96 9.83 34.17
C LYS A 662 -10.24 10.63 35.25
N ASP A 663 -8.92 10.53 35.31
CA ASP A 663 -8.06 11.15 36.30
C ASP A 663 -7.87 12.65 36.09
N ASP A 664 -7.86 13.11 34.83
CA ASP A 664 -7.70 14.54 34.48
C ASP A 664 -8.33 14.84 33.10
N HIS A 665 -8.38 16.12 32.76
CA HIS A 665 -8.67 16.60 31.42
C HIS A 665 -7.36 16.77 30.65
N TYR A 666 -7.20 16.06 29.52
CA TYR A 666 -5.94 16.02 28.78
C TYR A 666 -5.96 16.89 27.54
N GLU A 667 -4.99 17.82 27.46
CA GLU A 667 -4.72 18.65 26.29
C GLU A 667 -3.65 17.98 25.41
N TYR A 668 -3.93 17.89 24.11
CA TYR A 668 -2.96 17.39 23.12
C TYR A 668 -2.01 18.49 22.67
N ARG A 669 -0.71 18.28 22.86
CA ARG A 669 0.36 19.15 22.39
C ARG A 669 0.95 18.57 21.13
N GLU A 670 0.54 19.10 19.98
CA GLU A 670 0.91 18.57 18.66
C GLU A 670 2.42 18.62 18.41
N GLU A 671 3.10 19.70 18.82
CA GLU A 671 4.54 19.87 18.60
C GLU A 671 5.40 18.86 19.38
N GLN A 672 4.97 18.41 20.55
CA GLN A 672 5.67 17.47 21.42
C GLN A 672 5.11 16.04 21.35
N TYR A 673 3.98 15.84 20.69
CA TYR A 673 3.23 14.57 20.69
C TYR A 673 3.01 14.05 22.12
N GLU A 674 2.43 14.92 22.96
CA GLU A 674 2.14 14.64 24.36
C GLU A 674 0.66 14.91 24.67
N LEU A 675 0.12 14.13 25.63
CA LEU A 675 -1.12 14.47 26.34
C LEU A 675 -0.75 14.97 27.73
N VAL A 676 -1.15 16.19 28.04
CA VAL A 676 -0.84 16.85 29.31
C VAL A 676 -2.12 17.12 30.08
N GLY A 677 -2.22 16.59 31.30
CA GLY A 677 -3.33 16.85 32.21
C GLY A 677 -3.39 18.30 32.64
N GLU A 678 -4.57 18.89 32.68
CA GLU A 678 -4.77 20.30 33.07
C GLU A 678 -4.54 20.52 34.57
N HIS A 679 -4.99 19.60 35.43
CA HIS A 679 -4.98 19.74 36.91
C HIS A 679 -3.76 19.09 37.53
N PHE A 680 -3.55 17.78 37.29
CA PHE A 680 -2.47 17.02 37.95
C PHE A 680 -1.15 17.09 37.19
N ARG A 681 -1.14 17.65 35.99
CA ARG A 681 0.06 17.77 35.13
C ARG A 681 0.69 16.42 34.76
N ASN A 682 -0.06 15.34 34.87
CA ASN A 682 0.37 14.05 34.33
C ASN A 682 0.64 14.17 32.83
N VAL A 683 1.72 13.56 32.36
CA VAL A 683 2.10 13.63 30.95
C VAL A 683 2.25 12.23 30.38
N TYR A 684 1.49 11.95 29.34
CA TYR A 684 1.69 10.75 28.53
C TYR A 684 2.51 11.08 27.29
N LYS A 685 3.59 10.30 27.07
CA LYS A 685 4.57 10.51 26.01
C LYS A 685 4.72 9.27 25.14
N LEU A 686 5.12 9.51 23.91
CA LEU A 686 5.52 8.43 22.99
C LEU A 686 6.70 7.62 23.56
N GLY A 687 6.64 6.30 23.38
CA GLY A 687 7.63 5.37 23.92
C GLY A 687 7.50 5.08 25.43
N GLN A 688 6.54 5.70 26.13
CA GLN A 688 6.30 5.44 27.55
C GLN A 688 5.70 4.04 27.72
N ARG A 689 6.25 3.26 28.66
CA ARG A 689 5.65 1.99 29.09
C ARG A 689 4.45 2.28 29.98
N VAL A 690 3.37 1.61 29.70
CA VAL A 690 2.08 1.77 30.41
C VAL A 690 1.43 0.42 30.61
N ARG A 691 0.57 0.35 31.63
CA ARG A 691 -0.31 -0.80 31.85
C ARG A 691 -1.72 -0.43 31.42
N VAL A 692 -2.33 -1.27 30.60
CA VAL A 692 -3.65 -1.02 30.03
C VAL A 692 -4.57 -2.22 30.27
N ARG A 693 -5.87 -1.94 30.40
CA ARG A 693 -6.94 -2.94 30.46
C ARG A 693 -7.77 -2.87 29.19
N VAL A 694 -8.18 -4.01 28.65
CA VAL A 694 -9.04 -4.10 27.49
C VAL A 694 -10.46 -3.71 27.87
N LEU A 695 -10.97 -2.60 27.33
CA LEU A 695 -12.36 -2.17 27.51
C LEU A 695 -13.31 -2.81 26.51
N GLY A 696 -12.87 -2.98 25.27
CA GLY A 696 -13.70 -3.50 24.20
C GLY A 696 -12.90 -3.83 22.95
N ALA A 697 -13.51 -4.68 22.11
CA ALA A 697 -12.97 -5.03 20.80
C ALA A 697 -14.14 -5.19 19.83
N ASP A 698 -14.27 -4.28 18.86
CA ASP A 698 -15.36 -4.23 17.90
C ASP A 698 -14.94 -4.80 16.54
N ARG A 699 -15.48 -5.97 16.17
CA ARG A 699 -15.18 -6.63 14.88
C ARG A 699 -15.68 -5.84 13.67
N LEU A 700 -16.78 -5.10 13.79
CA LEU A 700 -17.35 -4.34 12.69
C LEU A 700 -16.53 -3.08 12.42
N GLN A 701 -16.13 -2.39 13.49
CA GLN A 701 -15.29 -1.21 13.40
C GLN A 701 -13.79 -1.55 13.31
N ARG A 702 -13.42 -2.78 13.64
CA ARG A 702 -12.03 -3.26 13.72
C ARG A 702 -11.18 -2.40 14.63
N THR A 703 -11.74 -2.05 15.82
CA THR A 703 -11.10 -1.23 16.83
C THR A 703 -10.95 -2.01 18.13
N ILE A 704 -9.89 -1.68 18.87
CA ILE A 704 -9.62 -2.17 20.20
C ILE A 704 -9.51 -0.95 21.09
N ASP A 705 -10.31 -0.93 22.15
CA ASP A 705 -10.33 0.13 23.14
C ASP A 705 -9.67 -0.32 24.43
N PHE A 706 -8.75 0.52 24.92
CA PHE A 706 -8.05 0.33 26.18
C PHE A 706 -8.40 1.42 27.19
N GLU A 707 -8.15 1.15 28.47
CA GLU A 707 -8.03 2.16 29.52
C GLU A 707 -6.68 2.00 30.23
N PHE A 708 -6.11 3.10 30.72
CA PHE A 708 -4.92 3.01 31.57
C PHE A 708 -5.30 2.41 32.93
N CYS A 709 -4.47 1.49 33.41
CA CYS A 709 -4.58 0.97 34.79
C CYS A 709 -3.93 1.98 35.73
N GLU A 710 -4.57 2.27 36.84
CA GLU A 710 -3.96 3.04 37.93
C GLU A 710 -2.71 2.29 38.43
N GLU A 711 -1.60 2.99 38.57
CA GLU A 711 -0.44 2.44 39.27
C GLU A 711 -0.85 2.24 40.71
N ASN A 712 -1.02 1.00 41.13
CA ASN A 712 -1.13 0.70 42.56
C ASN A 712 0.21 1.08 43.19
N GLU A 713 0.21 2.12 44.03
CA GLU A 713 1.33 2.55 44.87
C GLU A 713 1.97 1.40 45.67
#